data_d2213572396555427f67878589b910ed
#
_entry.id   d2213572396555427f67878589b910ed
#
_cell.length_a   1.000
_cell.length_b   1.000
_cell.length_c   1.000
_cell.angle_alpha   90.00
_cell.angle_beta   90.00
_cell.angle_gamma   90.00
#
_symmetry.space_group_name_H-M   'P 1'
#
loop_
_entity.id
_entity.type
_entity.pdbx_description
1 polymer ?
#
loop_
_entity_poly.entity_id
_entity_poly.type
_entity_poly.pdbx_seq_one_letter_code
_entity_poly.pdbx_strand_id
1 'polypeptide(L)'
;MNNKLFIFDTTLRDGEQVPGCQLNTVEKIQVAKALETLGVDVIEAGFPVSSPGDFNSVVEISKAVSAPVICALTRGIKTDIDIAVEALKYAKRKRIHTGIGTSDLHIKYKFNSNQDEILRRAVEAVKYARNFVDEVEFYCEDAGRTHNEYLARVVEAVIKAGATVVNIPDTTGYCLPHQYGEKIAYLVNNVSNIDKAILSTHCHNDLGMATANTMAGIINGARQVEVTINGVGERAGNTSLEEIAMILKCHKHLGIETGINTQQIMSTSRMVSNLMNMPIQANKAIVGRNAFSHSSGIHQDGVLKNIQTYEIINPQEVGIDDNSIVLTARSGRAALKHRLQSLGIRLSSEKLNEVYQRFLQLADKKKEITDDDVLVLAGNEQNAGKPIQLESLTIVSDKDACAKADLCLKVFGKVQCAKAEGNGPVDAGINALKQIIKRDMVLQEFTIQSISKGSDDVGKVHMQILYNGKVYYGFGAHTDIVVASIQSYISAVNKFMIRENNSVPEPVDVLLTDREKVTENNPKTLFDKLWDAHVVTQVEDGPTQLYIDRMYLHEVTSPQAFDGLKKRGLPVFRPNQVTCMPDHNIPTLNQDKPIADPVSKAQVETLDKNARHFGVQYFPMGHPKNGVIHVVGPENGLSLPGMTLVCGDSHTSTHGAVGALAFGIGTSEVEMVLASQCVFQSRPKTMRITFNGELKPGVCPKDVALYMIAQLGTGGATGYFVEYAGPVVENMSMEGRLTLCNLSIEMGARGGMIAPDETTFAYLKGREYAPQGEEWDKAVAHWRTLRTDADAAFDKEYTFDVSQIQPMITYGTNPGMGMGINDTIPMLDDIAPEARLSFQKALDYMGFKPGQSLVGHQIDYVFLGSCTNGRIEDFRAFASVVKGKKKHPDVVAWLVPGSWKVRQQIIDEGILDILTQAGFELREPGCSACLAMNDDKIPAGKYAVSTSNRNFEGRQGPGARTILAGPYVAAHAALYKELGVRS
;
A
#
# COMPACT_ATOMS: atom_id res chain seq x y z
N MET A 1 8.41 -38.92 25.03
CA MET A 1 8.36 -38.06 23.82
C MET A 1 8.04 -36.65 24.25
N ASN A 2 8.67 -35.67 23.66
CA ASN A 2 8.40 -34.28 24.03
C ASN A 2 6.98 -33.94 23.53
N ASN A 3 6.07 -33.57 24.42
CA ASN A 3 4.65 -33.26 24.09
C ASN A 3 4.48 -31.89 23.48
N LYS A 4 5.58 -31.11 23.27
CA LYS A 4 5.57 -29.80 22.66
C LYS A 4 5.39 -29.89 21.15
N LEU A 5 4.43 -29.15 20.61
CA LEU A 5 4.30 -28.84 19.19
C LEU A 5 4.98 -27.49 18.92
N PHE A 6 5.93 -27.46 17.99
CA PHE A 6 6.58 -26.25 17.54
C PHE A 6 5.73 -25.55 16.49
N ILE A 7 5.50 -24.26 16.68
CA ILE A 7 4.76 -23.39 15.75
C ILE A 7 5.77 -22.62 14.90
N PHE A 8 5.80 -22.94 13.62
CA PHE A 8 6.57 -22.24 12.60
C PHE A 8 5.59 -21.33 11.83
N ASP A 9 5.79 -20.03 11.96
CA ASP A 9 4.95 -19.06 11.25
C ASP A 9 5.62 -18.61 9.95
N THR A 10 4.91 -18.75 8.84
CA THR A 10 5.36 -18.34 7.50
C THR A 10 4.54 -17.19 6.92
N THR A 11 3.87 -16.41 7.77
CA THR A 11 3.09 -15.21 7.35
C THR A 11 3.96 -14.23 6.56
N LEU A 12 5.23 -14.04 6.96
CA LEU A 12 6.18 -13.11 6.35
C LEU A 12 6.93 -13.66 5.12
N ARG A 13 6.62 -14.89 4.69
CA ARG A 13 7.17 -15.48 3.47
C ARG A 13 6.06 -16.00 2.56
N ASP A 14 5.39 -17.09 2.90
CA ASP A 14 4.32 -17.68 2.09
C ASP A 14 3.03 -16.84 2.15
N GLY A 15 2.76 -16.25 3.31
CA GLY A 15 1.65 -15.32 3.51
C GLY A 15 1.71 -14.10 2.59
N GLU A 16 2.89 -13.61 2.25
CA GLU A 16 3.09 -12.47 1.35
C GLU A 16 2.99 -12.83 -0.15
N GLN A 17 2.99 -14.10 -0.50
CA GLN A 17 2.88 -14.53 -1.90
C GLN A 17 1.45 -14.39 -2.45
N VAL A 18 0.53 -13.91 -1.64
CA VAL A 18 -0.82 -13.52 -2.05
C VAL A 18 -0.77 -12.21 -2.84
N PRO A 19 -1.39 -12.12 -4.02
CA PRO A 19 -1.47 -10.87 -4.76
C PRO A 19 -2.07 -9.73 -3.91
N GLY A 20 -1.31 -8.63 -3.75
CA GLY A 20 -1.73 -7.46 -2.99
C GLY A 20 -1.41 -7.48 -1.48
N CYS A 21 -0.78 -8.54 -0.97
CA CYS A 21 -0.43 -8.69 0.45
C CYS A 21 1.04 -8.39 0.78
N GLN A 22 1.79 -7.78 -0.14
CA GLN A 22 3.21 -7.46 0.10
C GLN A 22 3.37 -6.42 1.20
N LEU A 23 4.26 -6.72 2.15
CA LEU A 23 4.62 -5.85 3.26
C LEU A 23 5.98 -5.19 3.01
N ASN A 24 6.11 -3.92 3.41
CA ASN A 24 7.42 -3.29 3.48
C ASN A 24 8.21 -3.75 4.73
N THR A 25 9.50 -3.41 4.79
CA THR A 25 10.38 -3.87 5.89
C THR A 25 9.89 -3.43 7.28
N VAL A 26 9.30 -2.24 7.40
CA VAL A 26 8.78 -1.73 8.68
C VAL A 26 7.56 -2.53 9.13
N GLU A 27 6.64 -2.81 8.21
CA GLU A 27 5.46 -3.65 8.45
C GLU A 27 5.86 -5.09 8.80
N LYS A 28 6.85 -5.66 8.10
CA LYS A 28 7.41 -6.98 8.43
C LYS A 28 7.96 -7.03 9.86
N ILE A 29 8.65 -5.99 10.30
CA ILE A 29 9.16 -5.90 11.68
C ILE A 29 8.01 -5.82 12.69
N GLN A 30 6.93 -5.09 12.39
CA GLN A 30 5.75 -5.02 13.26
C GLN A 30 5.10 -6.39 13.41
N VAL A 31 4.89 -7.10 12.31
CA VAL A 31 4.34 -8.46 12.32
C VAL A 31 5.28 -9.41 13.07
N ALA A 32 6.60 -9.36 12.83
CA ALA A 32 7.57 -10.21 13.52
C ALA A 32 7.55 -10.02 15.04
N LYS A 33 7.42 -8.77 15.54
CA LYS A 33 7.29 -8.48 16.98
C LYS A 33 5.96 -8.99 17.54
N ALA A 34 4.87 -8.89 16.79
CA ALA A 34 3.58 -9.44 17.20
C ALA A 34 3.63 -10.97 17.27
N LEU A 35 4.29 -11.64 16.32
CA LEU A 35 4.52 -13.08 16.33
C LEU A 35 5.41 -13.52 17.51
N GLU A 36 6.43 -12.75 17.86
CA GLU A 36 7.25 -12.99 19.07
C GLU A 36 6.39 -12.88 20.33
N THR A 37 5.53 -11.84 20.44
CA THR A 37 4.61 -11.65 21.56
C THR A 37 3.53 -12.75 21.63
N LEU A 38 3.06 -13.20 20.49
CA LEU A 38 2.12 -14.33 20.35
C LEU A 38 2.76 -15.64 20.80
N GLY A 39 4.09 -15.76 20.75
CA GLY A 39 4.83 -16.92 21.26
C GLY A 39 5.09 -18.01 20.21
N VAL A 40 5.27 -17.67 18.94
CA VAL A 40 5.69 -18.64 17.91
C VAL A 40 7.13 -19.10 18.17
N ASP A 41 7.44 -20.34 17.79
CA ASP A 41 8.78 -20.90 17.99
C ASP A 41 9.75 -20.50 16.87
N VAL A 42 9.25 -20.38 15.64
CA VAL A 42 10.02 -20.04 14.45
C VAL A 42 9.27 -19.01 13.61
N ILE A 43 9.98 -18.02 13.10
CA ILE A 43 9.48 -17.03 12.12
C ILE A 43 10.25 -17.23 10.81
N GLU A 44 9.55 -17.57 9.73
CA GLU A 44 10.12 -17.55 8.39
C GLU A 44 10.05 -16.12 7.85
N ALA A 45 11.20 -15.43 7.88
CA ALA A 45 11.28 -13.99 7.70
C ALA A 45 11.26 -13.54 6.22
N GLY A 46 11.42 -14.46 5.28
CA GLY A 46 11.40 -14.16 3.85
C GLY A 46 12.24 -15.10 3.00
N PHE A 47 12.43 -14.71 1.73
CA PHE A 47 13.26 -15.40 0.74
C PHE A 47 14.38 -14.45 0.25
N PRO A 48 15.52 -14.36 0.96
CA PRO A 48 16.54 -13.31 0.76
C PRO A 48 17.09 -13.17 -0.65
N VAL A 49 17.07 -14.25 -1.45
CA VAL A 49 17.54 -14.21 -2.84
C VAL A 49 16.55 -13.57 -3.81
N SER A 50 15.29 -13.41 -3.41
CA SER A 50 14.22 -12.92 -4.27
C SER A 50 14.42 -11.45 -4.67
N SER A 51 14.87 -10.63 -3.73
CA SER A 51 15.14 -9.21 -3.96
C SER A 51 16.03 -8.61 -2.86
N PRO A 52 16.69 -7.45 -3.12
CA PRO A 52 17.40 -6.70 -2.09
C PRO A 52 16.49 -6.28 -0.92
N GLY A 53 15.22 -5.98 -1.20
CA GLY A 53 14.22 -5.64 -0.17
C GLY A 53 13.95 -6.79 0.78
N ASP A 54 13.78 -8.01 0.25
CA ASP A 54 13.60 -9.22 1.05
C ASP A 54 14.85 -9.55 1.87
N PHE A 55 16.04 -9.42 1.26
CA PHE A 55 17.30 -9.58 1.98
C PHE A 55 17.36 -8.64 3.19
N ASN A 56 17.14 -7.34 2.98
CA ASN A 56 17.15 -6.34 4.04
C ASN A 56 16.07 -6.59 5.10
N SER A 57 14.90 -7.05 4.70
CA SER A 57 13.83 -7.39 5.64
C SER A 57 14.23 -8.53 6.57
N VAL A 58 14.85 -9.59 6.06
CA VAL A 58 15.37 -10.69 6.89
C VAL A 58 16.47 -10.20 7.85
N VAL A 59 17.37 -9.33 7.39
CA VAL A 59 18.39 -8.70 8.23
C VAL A 59 17.77 -7.90 9.37
N GLU A 60 16.80 -7.04 9.07
CA GLU A 60 16.18 -6.15 10.08
C GLU A 60 15.28 -6.93 11.05
N ILE A 61 14.54 -7.95 10.59
CA ILE A 61 13.82 -8.88 11.48
C ILE A 61 14.78 -9.60 12.40
N SER A 62 15.93 -10.07 11.88
CA SER A 62 16.97 -10.76 12.66
C SER A 62 17.55 -9.89 13.79
N LYS A 63 17.54 -8.56 13.64
CA LYS A 63 17.92 -7.60 14.67
C LYS A 63 16.79 -7.27 15.64
N ALA A 64 15.54 -7.28 15.17
CA ALA A 64 14.39 -6.74 15.90
C ALA A 64 13.78 -7.72 16.90
N VAL A 65 13.86 -9.03 16.66
CA VAL A 65 13.30 -10.09 17.50
C VAL A 65 14.37 -11.06 17.97
N SER A 66 14.16 -11.73 19.08
CA SER A 66 15.23 -12.51 19.72
C SER A 66 14.79 -13.84 20.37
N ALA A 67 13.50 -14.01 20.66
CA ALA A 67 12.98 -15.24 21.29
C ALA A 67 12.76 -16.36 20.27
N PRO A 68 12.12 -16.13 19.10
CA PRO A 68 11.93 -17.18 18.11
C PRO A 68 13.23 -17.48 17.33
N VAL A 69 13.27 -18.64 16.69
CA VAL A 69 14.23 -18.94 15.65
C VAL A 69 13.88 -18.14 14.40
N ILE A 70 14.87 -17.41 13.83
CA ILE A 70 14.66 -16.75 12.55
C ILE A 70 15.07 -17.67 11.43
N CYS A 71 14.14 -17.90 10.50
CA CYS A 71 14.30 -18.82 9.38
C CYS A 71 14.28 -18.06 8.06
N ALA A 72 15.03 -18.52 7.08
CA ALA A 72 15.01 -18.00 5.72
C ALA A 72 14.86 -19.14 4.71
N LEU A 73 13.95 -18.96 3.73
CA LEU A 73 13.76 -19.91 2.65
C LEU A 73 14.93 -19.85 1.67
N THR A 74 15.32 -21.02 1.15
CA THR A 74 16.28 -21.16 0.05
C THR A 74 15.86 -22.29 -0.88
N ARG A 75 16.17 -22.19 -2.14
CA ARG A 75 16.22 -23.37 -3.01
C ARG A 75 17.43 -24.23 -2.64
N GLY A 76 17.44 -25.49 -3.03
CA GLY A 76 18.56 -26.41 -2.77
C GLY A 76 19.80 -26.10 -3.62
N ILE A 77 20.23 -24.84 -3.69
CA ILE A 77 21.41 -24.34 -4.42
C ILE A 77 22.30 -23.49 -3.55
N LYS A 78 23.62 -23.62 -3.73
CA LYS A 78 24.62 -23.00 -2.84
C LYS A 78 24.47 -21.49 -2.74
N THR A 79 24.26 -20.78 -3.85
CA THR A 79 24.14 -19.33 -3.89
C THR A 79 22.96 -18.81 -3.05
N ASP A 80 21.83 -19.51 -3.03
CA ASP A 80 20.69 -19.13 -2.21
C ASP A 80 21.00 -19.30 -0.72
N ILE A 81 21.69 -20.41 -0.39
CA ILE A 81 22.11 -20.70 0.98
C ILE A 81 23.12 -19.65 1.49
N ASP A 82 24.10 -19.24 0.66
CA ASP A 82 25.09 -18.22 1.01
C ASP A 82 24.42 -16.88 1.33
N ILE A 83 23.46 -16.46 0.50
CA ILE A 83 22.71 -15.23 0.69
C ILE A 83 21.84 -15.30 1.98
N ALA A 84 21.21 -16.43 2.24
CA ALA A 84 20.43 -16.63 3.47
C ALA A 84 21.31 -16.61 4.72
N VAL A 85 22.49 -17.20 4.67
CA VAL A 85 23.49 -17.17 5.78
C VAL A 85 23.85 -15.73 6.13
N GLU A 86 24.13 -14.90 5.12
CA GLU A 86 24.48 -13.50 5.34
C GLU A 86 23.29 -12.69 5.87
N ALA A 87 22.08 -12.91 5.35
CA ALA A 87 20.88 -12.24 5.83
C ALA A 87 20.54 -12.59 7.29
N LEU A 88 20.81 -13.83 7.71
CA LEU A 88 20.57 -14.32 9.07
C LEU A 88 21.69 -14.02 10.07
N LYS A 89 22.72 -13.30 9.67
CA LYS A 89 23.92 -13.05 10.48
C LYS A 89 23.64 -12.50 11.88
N TYR A 90 22.63 -11.66 12.01
CA TYR A 90 22.27 -11.01 13.27
C TYR A 90 21.27 -11.78 14.12
N ALA A 91 20.68 -12.86 13.59
CA ALA A 91 19.76 -13.68 14.34
C ALA A 91 20.47 -14.44 15.48
N LYS A 92 19.91 -14.41 16.69
CA LYS A 92 20.45 -15.16 17.85
C LYS A 92 20.33 -16.67 17.64
N ARG A 93 19.19 -17.10 17.12
CA ARG A 93 18.93 -18.48 16.70
C ARG A 93 18.50 -18.43 15.25
N LYS A 94 19.16 -19.19 14.41
CA LYS A 94 18.97 -19.13 12.96
C LYS A 94 18.76 -20.50 12.35
N ARG A 95 17.87 -20.57 11.37
CA ARG A 95 17.59 -21.79 10.62
C ARG A 95 17.61 -21.49 9.11
N ILE A 96 18.15 -22.39 8.32
CA ILE A 96 18.03 -22.37 6.87
C ILE A 96 16.94 -23.38 6.49
N HIS A 97 15.94 -22.91 5.76
CA HIS A 97 14.87 -23.72 5.17
C HIS A 97 15.18 -23.95 3.69
N THR A 98 15.65 -25.14 3.33
CA THR A 98 16.08 -25.48 1.98
C THR A 98 15.34 -26.73 1.50
N GLY A 99 15.18 -26.90 0.20
CA GLY A 99 14.50 -28.08 -0.29
C GLY A 99 14.44 -28.23 -1.80
N ILE A 100 13.74 -29.26 -2.25
CA ILE A 100 13.56 -29.57 -3.67
C ILE A 100 12.24 -30.34 -3.87
N GLY A 101 11.65 -30.23 -5.07
CA GLY A 101 10.45 -30.97 -5.43
C GLY A 101 10.70 -32.48 -5.58
N THR A 102 9.88 -33.29 -4.91
CA THR A 102 10.04 -34.73 -4.81
C THR A 102 9.02 -35.56 -5.61
N SER A 103 7.90 -34.95 -6.05
CA SER A 103 6.91 -35.67 -6.87
C SER A 103 7.42 -35.97 -8.27
N ASP A 104 6.91 -37.04 -8.87
CA ASP A 104 7.26 -37.39 -10.24
C ASP A 104 6.94 -36.27 -11.25
N LEU A 105 5.91 -35.47 -10.99
CA LEU A 105 5.57 -34.29 -11.79
C LEU A 105 6.67 -33.22 -11.71
N HIS A 106 7.17 -32.92 -10.50
CA HIS A 106 8.24 -31.95 -10.33
C HIS A 106 9.56 -32.48 -10.88
N ILE A 107 9.88 -33.72 -10.61
CA ILE A 107 11.12 -34.38 -11.14
C ILE A 107 11.13 -34.30 -12.65
N LYS A 108 10.05 -34.67 -13.31
CA LYS A 108 9.95 -34.71 -14.77
C LYS A 108 9.87 -33.34 -15.41
N TYR A 109 8.93 -32.46 -14.96
CA TYR A 109 8.59 -31.24 -15.69
C TYR A 109 9.29 -29.99 -15.14
N LYS A 110 9.57 -29.92 -13.83
CA LYS A 110 10.25 -28.78 -13.21
C LYS A 110 11.75 -28.91 -13.32
N PHE A 111 12.30 -30.11 -13.12
CA PHE A 111 13.74 -30.32 -13.06
C PHE A 111 14.31 -31.06 -14.27
N ASN A 112 13.48 -31.65 -15.11
CA ASN A 112 13.87 -32.52 -16.25
C ASN A 112 14.96 -33.51 -15.83
N SER A 113 14.70 -34.30 -14.76
CA SER A 113 15.67 -35.08 -14.01
C SER A 113 15.09 -36.45 -13.63
N ASN A 114 15.78 -37.16 -12.72
CA ASN A 114 15.35 -38.46 -12.18
C ASN A 114 15.47 -38.45 -10.64
N GLN A 115 14.88 -39.42 -9.98
CA GLN A 115 14.80 -39.57 -8.52
C GLN A 115 16.18 -39.59 -7.85
N ASP A 116 17.18 -40.28 -8.44
CA ASP A 116 18.50 -40.40 -7.82
C ASP A 116 19.30 -39.09 -7.88
N GLU A 117 19.17 -38.33 -8.96
CA GLU A 117 19.79 -37.02 -9.10
C GLU A 117 19.12 -35.99 -8.14
N ILE A 118 17.80 -36.02 -7.99
CA ILE A 118 17.09 -35.18 -7.03
C ILE A 118 17.52 -35.53 -5.60
N LEU A 119 17.63 -36.80 -5.27
CA LEU A 119 18.13 -37.25 -3.97
C LEU A 119 19.56 -36.77 -3.70
N ARG A 120 20.45 -36.86 -4.71
CA ARG A 120 21.84 -36.35 -4.60
C ARG A 120 21.84 -34.85 -4.30
N ARG A 121 21.07 -34.04 -5.04
CA ARG A 121 20.95 -32.59 -4.84
C ARG A 121 20.40 -32.25 -3.45
N ALA A 122 19.37 -32.97 -2.97
CA ALA A 122 18.82 -32.81 -1.63
C ALA A 122 19.89 -32.99 -0.55
N VAL A 123 20.65 -34.09 -0.63
CA VAL A 123 21.75 -34.39 0.32
C VAL A 123 22.83 -33.34 0.28
N GLU A 124 23.22 -32.86 -0.91
CA GLU A 124 24.27 -31.85 -1.08
C GLU A 124 23.83 -30.49 -0.49
N ALA A 125 22.56 -30.09 -0.71
CA ALA A 125 22.01 -28.85 -0.16
C ALA A 125 22.03 -28.85 1.37
N VAL A 126 21.56 -29.93 2.00
CA VAL A 126 21.55 -30.06 3.47
C VAL A 126 22.99 -30.06 4.02
N LYS A 127 23.90 -30.83 3.45
CA LYS A 127 25.29 -30.85 3.88
C LYS A 127 25.93 -29.47 3.77
N TYR A 128 25.61 -28.74 2.71
CA TYR A 128 26.14 -27.39 2.51
C TYR A 128 25.63 -26.43 3.57
N ALA A 129 24.30 -26.40 3.78
CA ALA A 129 23.67 -25.52 4.78
C ALA A 129 24.20 -25.82 6.21
N ARG A 130 24.44 -27.09 6.54
CA ARG A 130 24.97 -27.49 7.86
C ARG A 130 26.36 -26.93 8.19
N ASN A 131 27.13 -26.48 7.23
CA ASN A 131 28.43 -25.80 7.48
C ASN A 131 28.25 -24.43 8.14
N PHE A 132 27.04 -23.82 8.07
CA PHE A 132 26.80 -22.42 8.48
C PHE A 132 25.85 -22.28 9.66
N VAL A 133 24.93 -23.24 9.85
CA VAL A 133 23.90 -23.19 10.89
C VAL A 133 23.72 -24.55 11.57
N ASP A 134 23.29 -24.51 12.86
CA ASP A 134 23.01 -25.72 13.61
C ASP A 134 21.62 -26.32 13.32
N GLU A 135 20.68 -25.50 12.86
CA GLU A 135 19.33 -25.93 12.49
C GLU A 135 19.13 -25.82 10.98
N VAL A 136 18.88 -26.95 10.31
CA VAL A 136 18.53 -27.02 8.89
C VAL A 136 17.17 -27.71 8.78
N GLU A 137 16.21 -27.02 8.18
CA GLU A 137 14.93 -27.58 7.79
C GLU A 137 14.95 -27.91 6.30
N PHE A 138 14.47 -29.11 5.94
CA PHE A 138 14.43 -29.55 4.56
C PHE A 138 12.97 -29.80 4.13
N TYR A 139 12.48 -29.09 3.12
CA TYR A 139 11.15 -29.30 2.55
C TYR A 139 11.20 -30.25 1.34
N CYS A 140 10.33 -31.28 1.39
CA CYS A 140 10.07 -32.17 0.27
C CYS A 140 8.92 -31.62 -0.58
N GLU A 141 9.17 -30.56 -1.41
CA GLU A 141 8.12 -29.90 -2.16
C GLU A 141 7.24 -30.91 -2.93
N ASP A 142 5.91 -30.72 -2.83
CA ASP A 142 4.91 -31.61 -3.40
C ASP A 142 4.92 -33.05 -2.82
N ALA A 143 5.28 -33.15 -1.54
CA ALA A 143 5.28 -34.43 -0.84
C ALA A 143 3.89 -35.08 -0.79
N GLY A 144 2.83 -34.29 -0.77
CA GLY A 144 1.45 -34.79 -0.82
C GLY A 144 1.23 -35.75 -1.97
N ARG A 145 1.83 -35.54 -3.15
CA ARG A 145 1.73 -36.36 -4.37
C ARG A 145 2.95 -37.27 -4.61
N THR A 146 3.92 -37.28 -3.71
CA THR A 146 5.12 -38.11 -3.80
C THR A 146 4.80 -39.53 -3.28
N HIS A 147 5.29 -40.58 -3.97
CA HIS A 147 5.18 -41.98 -3.49
C HIS A 147 5.92 -42.16 -2.18
N ASN A 148 5.29 -42.88 -1.24
CA ASN A 148 5.78 -43.00 0.13
C ASN A 148 7.17 -43.60 0.24
N GLU A 149 7.48 -44.61 -0.59
CA GLU A 149 8.78 -45.31 -0.59
C GLU A 149 9.91 -44.38 -0.99
N TYR A 150 9.70 -43.57 -2.04
CA TYR A 150 10.71 -42.60 -2.47
C TYR A 150 10.80 -41.45 -1.47
N LEU A 151 9.69 -40.97 -0.95
CA LEU A 151 9.69 -39.91 0.09
C LEU A 151 10.47 -40.36 1.32
N ALA A 152 10.28 -41.59 1.79
CA ALA A 152 11.03 -42.16 2.92
C ALA A 152 12.55 -42.21 2.64
N ARG A 153 12.96 -42.61 1.42
CA ARG A 153 14.38 -42.58 1.00
C ARG A 153 14.95 -41.15 1.09
N VAL A 154 14.21 -40.14 0.63
CA VAL A 154 14.64 -38.76 0.67
C VAL A 154 14.77 -38.28 2.12
N VAL A 155 13.74 -38.51 2.94
CA VAL A 155 13.70 -38.15 4.37
C VAL A 155 14.87 -38.77 5.12
N GLU A 156 15.11 -40.06 4.98
CA GLU A 156 16.23 -40.78 5.62
C GLU A 156 17.58 -40.17 5.22
N ALA A 157 17.77 -39.89 3.92
CA ALA A 157 19.03 -39.38 3.38
C ALA A 157 19.32 -37.94 3.84
N VAL A 158 18.31 -37.06 3.88
CA VAL A 158 18.49 -35.67 4.32
C VAL A 158 18.72 -35.58 5.84
N ILE A 159 18.06 -36.42 6.65
CA ILE A 159 18.35 -36.55 8.08
C ILE A 159 19.80 -37.02 8.29
N LYS A 160 20.24 -38.02 7.55
CA LYS A 160 21.63 -38.48 7.59
C LYS A 160 22.64 -37.44 7.15
N ALA A 161 22.23 -36.54 6.25
CA ALA A 161 23.04 -35.39 5.80
C ALA A 161 23.10 -34.24 6.83
N GLY A 162 22.20 -34.24 7.84
CA GLY A 162 22.21 -33.29 8.94
C GLY A 162 20.96 -32.41 9.04
N ALA A 163 19.89 -32.70 8.33
CA ALA A 163 18.62 -32.01 8.53
C ALA A 163 18.09 -32.26 9.96
N THR A 164 17.71 -31.20 10.66
CA THR A 164 17.17 -31.25 12.02
C THR A 164 15.64 -31.23 12.03
N VAL A 165 15.05 -30.75 10.95
CA VAL A 165 13.60 -30.75 10.70
C VAL A 165 13.37 -31.17 9.24
N VAL A 166 12.34 -31.99 9.01
CA VAL A 166 11.92 -32.34 7.64
C VAL A 166 10.46 -32.00 7.46
N ASN A 167 10.20 -31.07 6.53
CA ASN A 167 8.87 -30.62 6.20
C ASN A 167 8.28 -31.45 5.06
N ILE A 168 7.02 -31.88 5.25
CA ILE A 168 6.25 -32.73 4.34
C ILE A 168 5.05 -31.91 3.80
N PRO A 169 5.25 -31.06 2.78
CA PRO A 169 4.18 -30.18 2.33
C PRO A 169 3.13 -30.88 1.44
N ASP A 170 1.87 -30.62 1.72
CA ASP A 170 0.77 -30.76 0.77
C ASP A 170 0.65 -29.46 -0.05
N THR A 171 1.64 -29.28 -0.94
CA THR A 171 1.87 -28.04 -1.70
C THR A 171 0.68 -27.59 -2.55
N THR A 172 -0.14 -28.52 -2.99
CA THR A 172 -1.31 -28.27 -3.86
C THR A 172 -2.64 -28.38 -3.13
N GLY A 173 -2.62 -28.57 -1.79
CA GLY A 173 -3.84 -28.73 -1.00
C GLY A 173 -4.72 -29.90 -1.47
N TYR A 174 -4.10 -30.97 -1.99
CA TYR A 174 -4.78 -32.09 -2.66
C TYR A 174 -5.17 -33.23 -1.72
N CYS A 175 -4.40 -33.43 -0.66
CA CYS A 175 -4.60 -34.59 0.23
C CYS A 175 -5.89 -34.50 1.01
N LEU A 176 -6.51 -35.69 1.25
CA LEU A 176 -7.52 -35.84 2.27
C LEU A 176 -6.86 -36.12 3.64
N PRO A 177 -7.52 -35.78 4.77
CA PRO A 177 -6.88 -35.89 6.10
C PRO A 177 -6.35 -37.29 6.43
N HIS A 178 -7.08 -38.36 6.10
CA HIS A 178 -6.61 -39.71 6.33
C HIS A 178 -5.38 -40.05 5.47
N GLN A 179 -5.36 -39.64 4.19
CA GLN A 179 -4.23 -39.88 3.28
C GLN A 179 -2.96 -39.16 3.77
N TYR A 180 -3.13 -37.91 4.21
CA TYR A 180 -2.01 -37.12 4.72
C TYR A 180 -1.49 -37.69 6.06
N GLY A 181 -2.41 -38.06 6.98
CA GLY A 181 -2.07 -38.72 8.24
C GLY A 181 -1.34 -40.05 8.03
N GLU A 182 -1.83 -40.90 7.12
CA GLU A 182 -1.19 -42.16 6.75
C GLU A 182 0.21 -41.98 6.17
N LYS A 183 0.42 -40.91 5.38
CA LYS A 183 1.73 -40.54 4.84
C LYS A 183 2.73 -40.23 5.96
N ILE A 184 2.33 -39.40 6.94
CA ILE A 184 3.16 -39.06 8.11
C ILE A 184 3.42 -40.34 8.95
N ALA A 185 2.41 -41.16 9.22
CA ALA A 185 2.56 -42.42 9.93
C ALA A 185 3.52 -43.40 9.20
N TYR A 186 3.44 -43.44 7.86
CA TYR A 186 4.36 -44.24 7.05
C TYR A 186 5.83 -43.80 7.25
N LEU A 187 6.09 -42.49 7.24
CA LEU A 187 7.44 -41.99 7.45
C LEU A 187 7.95 -42.30 8.88
N VAL A 188 7.12 -42.11 9.89
CA VAL A 188 7.45 -42.44 11.29
C VAL A 188 7.82 -43.90 11.46
N ASN A 189 7.15 -44.81 10.75
CA ASN A 189 7.34 -46.25 10.89
C ASN A 189 8.43 -46.86 9.99
N ASN A 190 8.81 -46.17 8.88
CA ASN A 190 9.68 -46.78 7.86
C ASN A 190 11.00 -46.03 7.67
N VAL A 191 11.20 -44.85 8.26
CA VAL A 191 12.46 -44.09 8.21
C VAL A 191 13.31 -44.44 9.42
N SER A 192 14.43 -45.09 9.23
CA SER A 192 15.23 -45.71 10.31
C SER A 192 15.87 -44.70 11.28
N ASN A 193 16.06 -43.45 10.88
CA ASN A 193 16.69 -42.38 11.67
C ASN A 193 15.74 -41.21 11.97
N ILE A 194 14.43 -41.47 11.93
CA ILE A 194 13.39 -40.43 12.10
C ILE A 194 13.44 -39.78 13.48
N ASP A 195 13.93 -40.47 14.48
CA ASP A 195 14.15 -39.97 15.84
C ASP A 195 15.15 -38.85 15.97
N LYS A 196 15.98 -38.63 14.93
CA LYS A 196 17.02 -37.58 14.88
C LYS A 196 16.56 -36.25 14.29
N ALA A 197 15.32 -36.17 13.81
CA ALA A 197 14.75 -34.95 13.27
C ALA A 197 13.28 -34.79 13.66
N ILE A 198 12.78 -33.59 13.58
CA ILE A 198 11.37 -33.27 13.77
C ILE A 198 10.66 -33.35 12.41
N LEU A 199 9.54 -34.06 12.33
CA LEU A 199 8.64 -33.97 11.18
C LEU A 199 7.79 -32.71 11.29
N SER A 200 7.76 -31.94 10.22
CA SER A 200 6.93 -30.73 10.06
C SER A 200 5.85 -30.95 9.02
N THR A 201 4.69 -30.31 9.22
CA THR A 201 3.60 -30.29 8.25
C THR A 201 3.43 -28.89 7.68
N HIS A 202 3.15 -28.79 6.38
CA HIS A 202 2.78 -27.57 5.68
C HIS A 202 1.66 -27.90 4.71
N CYS A 203 0.45 -27.36 4.93
CA CYS A 203 -0.72 -27.72 4.14
C CYS A 203 -1.40 -26.49 3.56
N HIS A 204 -1.56 -26.47 2.23
CA HIS A 204 -2.37 -25.48 1.52
C HIS A 204 -3.86 -25.82 1.56
N ASN A 205 -4.71 -24.81 1.37
CA ASN A 205 -6.14 -24.87 1.64
C ASN A 205 -7.02 -24.94 0.37
N ASP A 206 -6.46 -25.39 -0.75
CA ASP A 206 -7.17 -25.40 -2.04
C ASP A 206 -8.49 -26.16 -2.02
N LEU A 207 -8.56 -27.24 -1.27
CA LEU A 207 -9.80 -28.02 -1.05
C LEU A 207 -10.46 -27.76 0.32
N GLY A 208 -10.02 -26.75 1.08
CA GLY A 208 -10.56 -26.41 2.40
C GLY A 208 -10.14 -27.38 3.50
N MET A 209 -9.04 -28.15 3.32
CA MET A 209 -8.61 -29.21 4.23
C MET A 209 -7.31 -28.91 4.99
N ALA A 210 -6.72 -27.72 4.84
CA ALA A 210 -5.41 -27.43 5.41
C ALA A 210 -5.31 -27.73 6.91
N THR A 211 -6.20 -27.17 7.72
CA THR A 211 -6.23 -27.38 9.19
C THR A 211 -6.48 -28.85 9.53
N ALA A 212 -7.37 -29.52 8.81
CA ALA A 212 -7.68 -30.95 9.04
C ALA A 212 -6.49 -31.86 8.67
N ASN A 213 -5.80 -31.58 7.56
CA ASN A 213 -4.58 -32.28 7.15
C ASN A 213 -3.46 -32.09 8.16
N THR A 214 -3.22 -30.85 8.61
CA THR A 214 -2.23 -30.53 9.65
C THR A 214 -2.53 -31.27 10.94
N MET A 215 -3.79 -31.29 11.41
CA MET A 215 -4.18 -32.05 12.59
C MET A 215 -3.97 -33.56 12.42
N ALA A 216 -4.29 -34.11 11.24
CA ALA A 216 -4.02 -35.52 10.93
C ALA A 216 -2.51 -35.81 10.99
N GLY A 217 -1.65 -34.90 10.49
CA GLY A 217 -0.20 -35.02 10.61
C GLY A 217 0.28 -35.02 12.07
N ILE A 218 -0.24 -34.11 12.89
CA ILE A 218 0.08 -33.98 14.32
C ILE A 218 -0.24 -35.28 15.06
N ILE A 219 -1.45 -35.82 14.85
CA ILE A 219 -1.92 -37.06 15.47
C ILE A 219 -1.03 -38.23 15.07
N ASN A 220 -0.51 -38.27 13.86
CA ASN A 220 0.33 -39.32 13.32
C ASN A 220 1.84 -39.12 13.52
N GLY A 221 2.27 -38.12 14.33
CA GLY A 221 3.67 -38.03 14.78
C GLY A 221 4.43 -36.79 14.39
N ALA A 222 3.87 -35.88 13.59
CA ALA A 222 4.49 -34.56 13.36
C ALA A 222 4.53 -33.74 14.66
N ARG A 223 5.62 -32.98 14.86
CA ARG A 223 5.83 -32.14 16.06
C ARG A 223 6.23 -30.71 15.73
N GLN A 224 6.23 -30.33 14.48
CA GLN A 224 6.21 -28.96 14.00
C GLN A 224 5.09 -28.76 12.99
N VAL A 225 4.51 -27.58 12.93
CA VAL A 225 3.52 -27.18 11.94
C VAL A 225 3.89 -25.83 11.36
N GLU A 226 3.84 -25.71 10.05
CA GLU A 226 3.97 -24.45 9.34
C GLU A 226 2.58 -23.87 9.11
N VAL A 227 2.38 -22.68 9.62
CA VAL A 227 1.07 -22.02 9.69
C VAL A 227 1.21 -20.54 9.36
N THR A 228 0.09 -19.88 9.11
CA THR A 228 0.05 -18.42 8.94
C THR A 228 -1.09 -17.82 9.76
N ILE A 229 -0.92 -16.56 10.13
CA ILE A 229 -2.01 -15.77 10.72
C ILE A 229 -3.15 -15.65 9.71
N ASN A 230 -4.38 -15.86 10.13
CA ASN A 230 -5.60 -15.83 9.31
C ASN A 230 -5.62 -16.90 8.18
N GLY A 231 -4.66 -17.80 8.13
CA GLY A 231 -4.51 -18.74 7.04
C GLY A 231 -4.11 -18.07 5.71
N VAL A 232 -3.49 -16.89 5.73
CA VAL A 232 -3.01 -16.23 4.51
C VAL A 232 -1.96 -17.08 3.80
N GLY A 233 -1.90 -17.06 2.48
CA GLY A 233 -0.95 -17.84 1.70
C GLY A 233 -1.38 -17.95 0.25
N GLU A 234 -0.50 -18.51 -0.56
CA GLU A 234 -0.71 -18.61 -2.00
C GLU A 234 -2.03 -19.33 -2.35
N ARG A 235 -2.72 -18.89 -3.38
CA ARG A 235 -4.01 -19.42 -3.89
C ARG A 235 -5.15 -19.32 -2.85
N ALA A 236 -5.51 -20.43 -2.19
CA ALA A 236 -6.59 -20.50 -1.19
C ALA A 236 -6.09 -20.35 0.27
N GLY A 237 -4.77 -20.16 0.43
CA GLY A 237 -4.14 -19.95 1.74
C GLY A 237 -3.56 -21.21 2.36
N ASN A 238 -3.12 -21.08 3.60
CA ASN A 238 -2.45 -22.09 4.41
C ASN A 238 -3.29 -22.52 5.61
N THR A 239 -2.76 -23.44 6.39
CA THR A 239 -3.28 -23.73 7.73
C THR A 239 -3.24 -22.48 8.61
N SER A 240 -4.34 -22.17 9.27
CA SER A 240 -4.44 -21.03 10.19
C SER A 240 -3.81 -21.35 11.55
N LEU A 241 -2.91 -20.47 12.03
CA LEU A 241 -2.29 -20.60 13.35
C LEU A 241 -3.32 -20.62 14.46
N GLU A 242 -4.26 -19.67 14.43
CA GLU A 242 -5.31 -19.53 15.43
C GLU A 242 -6.21 -20.78 15.54
N GLU A 243 -6.45 -21.48 14.43
CA GLU A 243 -7.24 -22.69 14.43
C GLU A 243 -6.50 -23.84 15.13
N ILE A 244 -5.23 -24.07 14.78
CA ILE A 244 -4.41 -25.12 15.43
C ILE A 244 -4.25 -24.85 16.94
N ALA A 245 -3.92 -23.60 17.32
CA ALA A 245 -3.74 -23.23 18.72
C ALA A 245 -5.01 -23.49 19.55
N MET A 246 -6.17 -23.11 19.03
CA MET A 246 -7.43 -23.29 19.75
C MET A 246 -7.95 -24.73 19.71
N ILE A 247 -7.73 -25.48 18.63
CA ILE A 247 -8.04 -26.93 18.60
C ILE A 247 -7.29 -27.65 19.72
N LEU A 248 -5.98 -27.44 19.85
CA LEU A 248 -5.17 -28.07 20.90
C LEU A 248 -5.57 -27.64 22.31
N LYS A 249 -5.95 -26.37 22.49
CA LYS A 249 -6.43 -25.83 23.75
C LYS A 249 -7.77 -26.45 24.18
N CYS A 250 -8.69 -26.68 23.24
CA CYS A 250 -9.98 -27.33 23.49
C CYS A 250 -9.84 -28.84 23.71
N HIS A 251 -8.89 -29.48 23.00
CA HIS A 251 -8.70 -30.94 23.03
C HIS A 251 -7.48 -31.36 23.86
N LYS A 252 -7.42 -30.93 25.13
CA LYS A 252 -6.31 -31.22 26.05
C LYS A 252 -6.00 -32.73 26.20
N HIS A 253 -6.97 -33.59 25.93
CA HIS A 253 -6.80 -35.04 25.98
C HIS A 253 -5.78 -35.57 24.96
N LEU A 254 -5.42 -34.76 23.91
CA LEU A 254 -4.37 -35.13 22.98
C LEU A 254 -2.98 -35.07 23.62
N GLY A 255 -2.84 -34.41 24.77
CA GLY A 255 -1.58 -34.28 25.49
C GLY A 255 -0.49 -33.50 24.74
N ILE A 256 -0.86 -32.65 23.79
CA ILE A 256 0.05 -31.85 22.95
C ILE A 256 -0.14 -30.37 23.29
N GLU A 257 0.96 -29.68 23.52
CA GLU A 257 0.95 -28.29 23.99
C GLU A 257 1.76 -27.38 23.04
N THR A 258 1.35 -26.11 22.94
CA THR A 258 2.06 -25.06 22.21
C THR A 258 2.50 -23.93 23.14
N GLY A 259 3.44 -23.09 22.71
CA GLY A 259 3.84 -21.87 23.40
C GLY A 259 2.94 -20.66 23.12
N ILE A 260 1.85 -20.81 22.36
CA ILE A 260 1.04 -19.69 21.88
C ILE A 260 0.27 -19.01 23.02
N ASN A 261 0.44 -17.72 23.18
CA ASN A 261 -0.39 -16.85 24.01
C ASN A 261 -1.70 -16.54 23.26
N THR A 262 -2.73 -17.36 23.53
CA THR A 262 -3.99 -17.26 22.79
C THR A 262 -4.71 -15.93 22.96
N GLN A 263 -4.48 -15.18 24.06
CA GLN A 263 -5.07 -13.85 24.27
C GLN A 263 -4.54 -12.79 23.26
N GLN A 264 -3.43 -13.06 22.59
CA GLN A 264 -2.89 -12.19 21.54
C GLN A 264 -3.40 -12.53 20.13
N ILE A 265 -4.20 -13.58 19.98
CA ILE A 265 -4.69 -14.04 18.66
C ILE A 265 -5.46 -12.94 17.95
N MET A 266 -6.46 -12.33 18.59
CA MET A 266 -7.34 -11.36 17.94
C MET A 266 -6.57 -10.07 17.53
N SER A 267 -5.69 -9.58 18.39
CA SER A 267 -4.88 -8.38 18.10
C SER A 267 -3.91 -8.61 16.94
N THR A 268 -3.22 -9.77 16.93
CA THR A 268 -2.31 -10.16 15.85
C THR A 268 -3.06 -10.39 14.54
N SER A 269 -4.20 -11.08 14.58
CA SER A 269 -5.05 -11.34 13.43
C SER A 269 -5.51 -10.04 12.75
N ARG A 270 -5.99 -9.07 13.53
CA ARG A 270 -6.41 -7.74 13.03
C ARG A 270 -5.24 -6.95 12.46
N MET A 271 -4.08 -6.97 13.14
CA MET A 271 -2.89 -6.29 12.64
C MET A 271 -2.48 -6.82 11.26
N VAL A 272 -2.34 -8.13 11.09
CA VAL A 272 -1.97 -8.76 9.82
C VAL A 272 -3.01 -8.47 8.74
N SER A 273 -4.32 -8.58 9.06
CA SER A 273 -5.41 -8.24 8.14
C SER A 273 -5.33 -6.80 7.63
N ASN A 274 -5.03 -5.85 8.52
CA ASN A 274 -4.92 -4.44 8.17
C ASN A 274 -3.67 -4.15 7.34
N LEU A 275 -2.51 -4.67 7.75
CA LEU A 275 -1.24 -4.42 7.06
C LEU A 275 -1.22 -5.06 5.67
N MET A 276 -1.76 -6.27 5.53
CA MET A 276 -1.86 -6.96 4.24
C MET A 276 -3.06 -6.52 3.41
N ASN A 277 -3.91 -5.62 3.92
CA ASN A 277 -5.15 -5.19 3.28
C ASN A 277 -6.04 -6.38 2.84
N MET A 278 -6.07 -7.45 3.64
CA MET A 278 -6.84 -8.67 3.41
C MET A 278 -7.88 -8.85 4.51
N PRO A 279 -9.14 -8.40 4.30
CA PRO A 279 -10.18 -8.45 5.31
C PRO A 279 -10.51 -9.89 5.74
N ILE A 280 -10.66 -10.09 7.05
CA ILE A 280 -11.06 -11.37 7.62
C ILE A 280 -12.53 -11.65 7.24
N GLN A 281 -12.81 -12.84 6.73
CA GLN A 281 -14.18 -13.25 6.45
C GLN A 281 -15.02 -13.24 7.74
N ALA A 282 -16.25 -12.73 7.66
CA ALA A 282 -17.09 -12.57 8.86
C ALA A 282 -17.35 -13.90 9.61
N ASN A 283 -17.38 -15.01 8.90
CA ASN A 283 -17.58 -16.37 9.42
C ASN A 283 -16.28 -17.18 9.57
N LYS A 284 -15.10 -16.55 9.47
CA LYS A 284 -13.82 -17.23 9.72
C LYS A 284 -13.81 -17.80 11.14
N ALA A 285 -13.37 -19.02 11.28
CA ALA A 285 -13.23 -19.66 12.60
C ALA A 285 -12.31 -18.81 13.50
N ILE A 286 -12.61 -18.74 14.78
CA ILE A 286 -11.87 -18.07 15.87
C ILE A 286 -11.86 -16.54 15.76
N VAL A 287 -11.48 -15.95 14.62
CA VAL A 287 -11.19 -14.51 14.47
C VAL A 287 -12.23 -13.74 13.68
N GLY A 288 -13.18 -14.40 13.04
CA GLY A 288 -14.25 -13.74 12.28
C GLY A 288 -15.23 -13.02 13.23
N ARG A 289 -15.77 -11.87 12.80
CA ARG A 289 -16.70 -11.07 13.63
C ARG A 289 -17.95 -11.84 14.10
N ASN A 290 -18.35 -12.90 13.38
CA ASN A 290 -19.51 -13.73 13.71
C ASN A 290 -19.14 -14.96 14.55
N ALA A 291 -17.85 -15.21 14.81
CA ALA A 291 -17.37 -16.42 15.49
C ALA A 291 -17.99 -16.60 16.89
N PHE A 292 -18.31 -15.49 17.57
CA PHE A 292 -18.92 -15.46 18.91
C PHE A 292 -20.28 -14.74 18.93
N SER A 293 -21.05 -14.83 17.83
CA SER A 293 -22.33 -14.15 17.67
C SER A 293 -23.47 -15.15 17.50
N HIS A 294 -24.51 -15.04 18.32
CA HIS A 294 -25.70 -15.90 18.25
C HIS A 294 -26.91 -15.10 17.80
N SER A 295 -27.58 -15.51 16.72
CA SER A 295 -28.81 -14.90 16.19
C SER A 295 -30.06 -15.75 16.40
N SER A 296 -29.93 -17.06 16.66
CA SER A 296 -31.05 -17.96 16.91
C SER A 296 -31.54 -17.85 18.35
N GLY A 297 -32.85 -17.68 18.55
CA GLY A 297 -33.44 -17.57 19.91
C GLY A 297 -33.19 -18.79 20.80
N ILE A 298 -33.12 -19.97 20.22
CA ILE A 298 -32.81 -21.22 20.95
C ILE A 298 -31.36 -21.20 21.44
N HIS A 299 -30.44 -20.78 20.58
CA HIS A 299 -29.02 -20.65 20.95
C HIS A 299 -28.81 -19.57 22.00
N GLN A 300 -29.46 -18.40 21.83
CA GLN A 300 -29.39 -17.29 22.77
C GLN A 300 -29.92 -17.69 24.17
N ASP A 301 -31.04 -18.40 24.24
CA ASP A 301 -31.56 -18.92 25.51
C ASP A 301 -30.63 -19.94 26.17
N GLY A 302 -30.02 -20.82 25.35
CA GLY A 302 -29.02 -21.80 25.84
C GLY A 302 -27.79 -21.11 26.43
N VAL A 303 -27.16 -20.16 25.66
CA VAL A 303 -25.98 -19.41 26.10
C VAL A 303 -26.27 -18.60 27.39
N LEU A 304 -27.46 -18.00 27.49
CA LEU A 304 -27.85 -17.26 28.70
C LEU A 304 -28.01 -18.14 29.93
N LYS A 305 -28.35 -19.43 29.76
CA LYS A 305 -28.45 -20.40 30.84
C LYS A 305 -27.08 -20.98 31.22
N ASN A 306 -26.30 -21.35 30.21
CA ASN A 306 -24.91 -21.78 30.37
C ASN A 306 -24.20 -21.61 29.01
N ILE A 307 -23.12 -20.83 29.04
CA ILE A 307 -22.33 -20.49 27.85
C ILE A 307 -21.84 -21.74 27.11
N GLN A 308 -21.51 -22.79 27.84
CA GLN A 308 -21.04 -24.08 27.30
C GLN A 308 -22.08 -24.88 26.50
N THR A 309 -23.36 -24.46 26.48
CA THR A 309 -24.37 -25.10 25.67
C THR A 309 -24.15 -24.93 24.17
N TYR A 310 -23.54 -23.85 23.76
CA TYR A 310 -23.30 -23.52 22.34
C TYR A 310 -21.92 -22.86 22.06
N GLU A 311 -21.12 -22.59 23.08
CA GLU A 311 -19.77 -22.07 22.94
C GLU A 311 -18.75 -23.02 23.55
N ILE A 312 -17.79 -23.46 22.73
CA ILE A 312 -16.67 -24.32 23.13
C ILE A 312 -15.40 -23.51 23.46
N ILE A 313 -15.39 -22.22 23.12
CA ILE A 313 -14.28 -21.28 23.33
C ILE A 313 -14.83 -20.07 24.08
N ASN A 314 -14.17 -19.68 25.19
CA ASN A 314 -14.48 -18.42 25.84
C ASN A 314 -13.82 -17.27 25.03
N PRO A 315 -14.57 -16.24 24.57
CA PRO A 315 -14.03 -15.11 23.84
C PRO A 315 -12.82 -14.44 24.48
N GLN A 316 -12.79 -14.33 25.79
CA GLN A 316 -11.65 -13.78 26.54
C GLN A 316 -10.35 -14.58 26.34
N GLU A 317 -10.46 -15.88 26.03
CA GLU A 317 -9.28 -16.72 25.78
C GLU A 317 -8.57 -16.38 24.47
N VAL A 318 -9.23 -15.67 23.54
CA VAL A 318 -8.67 -15.23 22.27
C VAL A 318 -8.48 -13.71 22.19
N GLY A 319 -8.72 -12.98 23.32
CA GLY A 319 -8.53 -11.55 23.44
C GLY A 319 -9.74 -10.69 23.04
N ILE A 320 -10.95 -11.22 23.24
CA ILE A 320 -12.22 -10.47 23.06
C ILE A 320 -12.85 -10.23 24.42
N ASP A 321 -13.13 -8.96 24.75
CA ASP A 321 -13.60 -8.60 26.09
C ASP A 321 -15.08 -8.84 26.35
N ASP A 322 -15.94 -8.98 25.29
CA ASP A 322 -17.38 -9.09 25.48
C ASP A 322 -18.07 -9.95 24.41
N ASN A 323 -19.13 -10.70 24.79
CA ASN A 323 -19.99 -11.48 23.89
C ASN A 323 -21.12 -10.60 23.35
N SER A 324 -21.30 -10.55 22.04
CA SER A 324 -22.42 -9.81 21.44
C SER A 324 -23.63 -10.70 21.15
N ILE A 325 -24.70 -10.55 21.93
CA ILE A 325 -26.03 -11.08 21.57
C ILE A 325 -26.62 -10.14 20.51
N VAL A 326 -26.65 -10.58 19.26
CA VAL A 326 -27.28 -9.83 18.17
C VAL A 326 -28.75 -10.10 18.14
N LEU A 327 -29.59 -9.06 18.33
CA LEU A 327 -31.03 -9.18 18.29
C LEU A 327 -31.54 -9.15 16.85
N THR A 328 -32.32 -10.19 16.48
CA THR A 328 -32.90 -10.37 15.15
C THR A 328 -34.36 -10.85 15.30
N ALA A 329 -35.11 -10.96 14.20
CA ALA A 329 -36.46 -11.54 14.18
C ALA A 329 -36.56 -12.97 14.78
N ARG A 330 -35.41 -13.64 14.95
CA ARG A 330 -35.32 -14.98 15.55
C ARG A 330 -34.96 -14.98 17.04
N SER A 331 -34.70 -13.80 17.63
CA SER A 331 -34.35 -13.67 19.04
C SER A 331 -35.58 -13.86 19.93
N GLY A 332 -35.42 -14.70 20.97
CA GLY A 332 -36.47 -14.99 21.93
C GLY A 332 -36.64 -13.91 23.02
N ARG A 333 -37.71 -14.03 23.82
CA ARG A 333 -37.99 -13.12 24.95
C ARG A 333 -36.83 -13.02 25.96
N ALA A 334 -36.12 -14.13 26.20
CA ALA A 334 -34.99 -14.16 27.11
C ALA A 334 -33.84 -13.25 26.64
N ALA A 335 -33.53 -13.26 25.37
CA ALA A 335 -32.49 -12.40 24.77
C ALA A 335 -32.87 -10.90 24.85
N LEU A 336 -34.12 -10.57 24.52
CA LEU A 336 -34.63 -9.19 24.66
C LEU A 336 -34.60 -8.73 26.11
N LYS A 337 -35.04 -9.60 27.05
CA LYS A 337 -35.00 -9.31 28.49
C LYS A 337 -33.57 -9.05 28.98
N HIS A 338 -32.62 -9.92 28.60
CA HIS A 338 -31.22 -9.76 28.94
C HIS A 338 -30.65 -8.45 28.40
N ARG A 339 -30.92 -8.13 27.12
CA ARG A 339 -30.46 -6.88 26.54
C ARG A 339 -31.07 -5.66 27.20
N LEU A 340 -32.36 -5.67 27.53
CA LEU A 340 -33.01 -4.62 28.30
C LEU A 340 -32.35 -4.45 29.68
N GLN A 341 -32.04 -5.56 30.35
CA GLN A 341 -31.35 -5.54 31.65
C GLN A 341 -29.93 -4.98 31.55
N SER A 342 -29.18 -5.34 30.53
CA SER A 342 -27.84 -4.76 30.27
C SER A 342 -27.89 -3.28 29.97
N LEU A 343 -29.01 -2.77 29.41
CA LEU A 343 -29.29 -1.36 29.20
C LEU A 343 -29.88 -0.67 30.44
N GLY A 344 -29.96 -1.37 31.59
CA GLY A 344 -30.46 -0.82 32.86
C GLY A 344 -31.99 -0.82 32.99
N ILE A 345 -32.73 -1.48 32.07
CA ILE A 345 -34.19 -1.48 32.07
C ILE A 345 -34.70 -2.81 32.64
N ARG A 346 -35.51 -2.74 33.70
CA ARG A 346 -36.21 -3.89 34.25
C ARG A 346 -37.72 -3.73 34.04
N LEU A 347 -38.34 -4.61 33.27
CA LEU A 347 -39.76 -4.63 32.96
C LEU A 347 -40.46 -5.77 33.70
N SER A 348 -41.74 -5.58 34.04
CA SER A 348 -42.61 -6.67 34.53
C SER A 348 -42.84 -7.69 33.36
N SER A 349 -43.21 -8.92 33.71
CA SER A 349 -43.44 -9.97 32.70
C SER A 349 -44.48 -9.63 31.67
N GLU A 350 -45.52 -8.86 32.07
CA GLU A 350 -46.60 -8.40 31.21
C GLU A 350 -46.09 -7.35 30.22
N LYS A 351 -45.35 -6.37 30.70
CA LYS A 351 -44.78 -5.29 29.86
C LYS A 351 -43.67 -5.80 28.95
N LEU A 352 -42.90 -6.79 29.40
CA LEU A 352 -41.92 -7.47 28.56
C LEU A 352 -42.62 -8.20 27.38
N ASN A 353 -43.79 -8.80 27.58
CA ASN A 353 -44.54 -9.47 26.51
C ASN A 353 -45.06 -8.44 25.48
N GLU A 354 -45.54 -7.30 25.93
CA GLU A 354 -45.98 -6.21 25.02
C GLU A 354 -44.80 -5.68 24.21
N VAL A 355 -43.67 -5.38 24.84
CA VAL A 355 -42.43 -4.93 24.19
C VAL A 355 -41.92 -5.98 23.21
N TYR A 356 -42.01 -7.28 23.58
CA TYR A 356 -41.59 -8.37 22.71
C TYR A 356 -42.46 -8.48 21.43
N GLN A 357 -43.74 -8.24 21.49
CA GLN A 357 -44.58 -8.22 20.28
C GLN A 357 -44.21 -7.06 19.35
N ARG A 358 -43.93 -5.87 19.89
CA ARG A 358 -43.46 -4.71 19.11
C ARG A 358 -42.02 -4.99 18.54
N PHE A 359 -41.21 -5.64 19.30
CA PHE A 359 -39.88 -6.07 18.87
C PHE A 359 -39.96 -6.98 17.65
N LEU A 360 -40.81 -8.00 17.64
CA LEU A 360 -41.00 -8.89 16.50
C LEU A 360 -41.45 -8.15 15.24
N GLN A 361 -42.42 -7.22 15.38
CA GLN A 361 -42.88 -6.39 14.25
C GLN A 361 -41.77 -5.48 13.67
N LEU A 362 -40.87 -4.98 14.51
CA LEU A 362 -39.76 -4.20 14.08
C LEU A 362 -38.67 -5.07 13.44
N ALA A 363 -38.37 -6.25 14.05
CA ALA A 363 -37.37 -7.16 13.59
C ALA A 363 -37.71 -7.85 12.24
N ASP A 364 -39.00 -7.96 11.90
CA ASP A 364 -39.44 -8.40 10.56
C ASP A 364 -39.12 -7.36 9.45
N LYS A 365 -39.02 -6.08 9.84
CA LYS A 365 -38.74 -4.96 8.90
C LYS A 365 -37.29 -4.53 8.86
N LYS A 366 -36.49 -4.91 9.86
CA LYS A 366 -35.12 -4.44 10.04
C LYS A 366 -34.17 -5.62 10.27
N LYS A 367 -33.12 -5.74 9.46
CA LYS A 367 -32.16 -6.86 9.52
C LYS A 367 -31.37 -6.95 10.83
N GLU A 368 -31.16 -5.83 11.50
CA GLU A 368 -30.39 -5.73 12.74
C GLU A 368 -31.07 -4.76 13.70
N ILE A 369 -31.37 -5.19 14.90
CA ILE A 369 -32.01 -4.40 15.95
C ILE A 369 -30.95 -3.80 16.84
N THR A 370 -30.89 -2.49 16.91
CA THR A 370 -29.92 -1.75 17.74
C THR A 370 -30.45 -1.55 19.17
N ASP A 371 -29.55 -1.16 20.09
CA ASP A 371 -29.93 -0.82 21.47
C ASP A 371 -30.97 0.31 21.53
N ASP A 372 -30.85 1.30 20.63
CA ASP A 372 -31.80 2.41 20.57
C ASP A 372 -33.20 1.93 20.16
N ASP A 373 -33.29 0.95 19.24
CA ASP A 373 -34.55 0.32 18.88
C ASP A 373 -35.19 -0.37 20.10
N VAL A 374 -34.35 -1.08 20.89
CA VAL A 374 -34.80 -1.77 22.12
C VAL A 374 -35.28 -0.79 23.17
N LEU A 375 -34.61 0.35 23.32
CA LEU A 375 -34.99 1.44 24.23
C LEU A 375 -36.33 2.09 23.84
N VAL A 376 -36.51 2.36 22.55
CA VAL A 376 -37.78 2.90 21.99
C VAL A 376 -38.93 1.91 22.21
N LEU A 377 -38.68 0.63 21.95
CA LEU A 377 -39.68 -0.44 22.15
C LEU A 377 -40.10 -0.60 23.61
N ALA A 378 -39.20 -0.34 24.55
CA ALA A 378 -39.44 -0.42 26.00
C ALA A 378 -40.36 0.70 26.51
N GLY A 379 -40.81 1.61 25.65
CA GLY A 379 -41.74 2.69 26.03
C GLY A 379 -41.01 3.88 26.70
N ASN A 380 -39.69 4.00 26.50
CA ASN A 380 -38.94 5.19 26.91
C ASN A 380 -39.16 6.37 25.93
N GLU A 381 -40.29 6.42 25.27
CA GLU A 381 -40.73 7.54 24.43
C GLU A 381 -41.11 8.80 25.21
N GLN A 382 -41.07 8.79 26.53
CA GLN A 382 -41.26 10.03 27.27
C GLN A 382 -39.96 10.83 27.22
N ASN A 383 -40.03 11.96 26.53
CA ASN A 383 -39.06 13.07 26.51
C ASN A 383 -38.73 13.68 27.90
N ALA A 384 -39.07 13.02 28.95
CA ALA A 384 -38.80 13.44 30.34
C ALA A 384 -37.56 12.72 30.83
N GLY A 385 -36.38 13.26 30.56
CA GLY A 385 -35.12 12.78 31.14
C GLY A 385 -33.88 12.76 30.28
N LYS A 386 -33.94 13.11 29.01
CA LYS A 386 -32.69 13.28 28.22
C LYS A 386 -31.98 14.55 28.70
N PRO A 387 -30.75 14.46 29.21
CA PRO A 387 -29.99 15.62 29.67
C PRO A 387 -29.88 16.73 28.64
N ILE A 388 -29.78 16.34 27.34
CA ILE A 388 -29.64 17.27 26.25
C ILE A 388 -30.64 16.97 25.15
N GLN A 389 -31.30 18.01 24.66
CA GLN A 389 -32.24 17.96 23.53
C GLN A 389 -31.91 19.09 22.55
N LEU A 390 -32.06 18.82 21.25
CA LEU A 390 -31.92 19.83 20.21
C LEU A 390 -33.20 20.69 20.16
N GLU A 391 -33.07 22.01 20.38
CA GLU A 391 -34.15 22.96 20.28
C GLU A 391 -34.22 23.61 18.90
N SER A 392 -33.07 24.13 18.42
CA SER A 392 -32.97 24.71 17.08
C SER A 392 -31.58 24.57 16.52
N LEU A 393 -31.48 24.44 15.20
CA LEU A 393 -30.25 24.42 14.44
C LEU A 393 -30.44 25.23 13.17
N THR A 394 -29.61 26.27 13.02
CA THR A 394 -29.51 27.04 11.79
C THR A 394 -28.08 26.97 11.28
N ILE A 395 -27.89 26.55 10.04
CA ILE A 395 -26.57 26.48 9.41
C ILE A 395 -26.60 27.31 8.13
N VAL A 396 -25.63 28.19 8.02
CA VAL A 396 -25.37 28.97 6.83
C VAL A 396 -24.01 28.50 6.26
N SER A 397 -24.06 27.98 5.06
CA SER A 397 -22.87 27.54 4.34
C SER A 397 -22.79 28.29 3.02
N ASP A 398 -21.71 29.01 2.80
CA ASP A 398 -21.43 29.70 1.54
C ASP A 398 -20.28 29.00 0.84
N LYS A 399 -20.26 29.09 -0.49
CA LYS A 399 -19.30 28.40 -1.35
C LYS A 399 -17.84 28.79 -1.05
N ASP A 400 -17.65 30.03 -0.60
CA ASP A 400 -16.31 30.64 -0.43
C ASP A 400 -16.00 31.06 1.02
N ALA A 401 -16.83 30.61 2.02
CA ALA A 401 -16.65 30.94 3.43
C ALA A 401 -16.83 29.72 4.35
N CYS A 402 -16.24 29.76 5.56
CA CYS A 402 -16.48 28.74 6.59
C CYS A 402 -17.99 28.64 6.92
N ALA A 403 -18.49 27.42 7.08
CA ALA A 403 -19.85 27.20 7.50
C ALA A 403 -20.06 27.76 8.92
N LYS A 404 -21.22 28.40 9.16
CA LYS A 404 -21.60 28.99 10.44
C LYS A 404 -22.81 28.28 10.99
N ALA A 405 -22.76 27.83 12.23
CA ALA A 405 -23.86 27.20 12.93
C ALA A 405 -24.34 28.10 14.07
N ASP A 406 -25.66 28.24 14.21
CA ASP A 406 -26.34 28.78 15.38
C ASP A 406 -27.16 27.63 15.99
N LEU A 407 -26.70 27.09 17.12
CA LEU A 407 -27.24 25.90 17.76
C LEU A 407 -27.78 26.22 19.13
N CYS A 408 -29.03 25.85 19.38
CA CYS A 408 -29.63 25.89 20.69
C CYS A 408 -29.97 24.50 21.20
N LEU A 409 -29.49 24.20 22.40
CA LEU A 409 -29.73 22.94 23.10
C LEU A 409 -30.48 23.21 24.41
N LYS A 410 -31.37 22.31 24.78
CA LYS A 410 -31.96 22.27 26.12
C LYS A 410 -31.17 21.32 26.98
N VAL A 411 -30.32 21.84 27.85
CA VAL A 411 -29.42 21.10 28.74
C VAL A 411 -30.01 21.10 30.13
N PHE A 412 -30.37 19.93 30.69
CA PHE A 412 -31.06 19.80 31.98
C PHE A 412 -32.25 20.80 32.16
N GLY A 413 -33.06 20.94 31.09
CA GLY A 413 -34.24 21.81 31.10
C GLY A 413 -33.98 23.30 30.84
N LYS A 414 -32.71 23.75 30.76
CA LYS A 414 -32.34 25.14 30.42
C LYS A 414 -31.85 25.26 29.01
N VAL A 415 -32.38 26.21 28.23
CA VAL A 415 -31.94 26.47 26.88
C VAL A 415 -30.63 27.22 26.92
N GLN A 416 -29.63 26.72 26.16
CA GLN A 416 -28.33 27.34 25.96
C GLN A 416 -28.05 27.37 24.47
N CYS A 417 -27.54 28.49 23.96
CA CYS A 417 -27.22 28.66 22.55
C CYS A 417 -25.77 29.06 22.36
N ALA A 418 -25.17 28.59 21.27
CA ALA A 418 -23.83 28.95 20.86
C ALA A 418 -23.75 29.09 19.34
N LYS A 419 -22.82 29.94 18.89
CA LYS A 419 -22.50 30.15 17.49
C LYS A 419 -21.05 29.71 17.26
N ALA A 420 -20.84 28.90 16.24
CA ALA A 420 -19.49 28.49 15.87
C ALA A 420 -19.32 28.42 14.36
N GLU A 421 -18.09 28.56 13.94
CA GLU A 421 -17.65 28.33 12.58
C GLU A 421 -16.97 26.95 12.49
N GLY A 422 -17.01 26.36 11.29
CA GLY A 422 -16.37 25.07 11.03
C GLY A 422 -16.03 24.89 9.56
N ASN A 423 -15.21 23.89 9.26
CA ASN A 423 -14.79 23.54 7.91
C ASN A 423 -15.92 23.04 7.01
N GLY A 424 -17.09 22.79 7.59
CA GLY A 424 -18.32 22.39 6.91
C GLY A 424 -19.52 22.42 7.85
N PRO A 425 -20.75 22.19 7.33
CA PRO A 425 -21.99 22.28 8.10
C PRO A 425 -22.04 21.45 9.37
N VAL A 426 -21.57 20.20 9.30
CA VAL A 426 -21.55 19.27 10.46
C VAL A 426 -20.53 19.71 11.49
N ASP A 427 -19.31 20.11 11.04
CA ASP A 427 -18.23 20.56 11.91
C ASP A 427 -18.63 21.85 12.66
N ALA A 428 -19.22 22.82 11.97
CA ALA A 428 -19.75 24.04 12.60
C ALA A 428 -20.78 23.70 13.69
N GLY A 429 -21.70 22.77 13.44
CA GLY A 429 -22.69 22.33 14.40
C GLY A 429 -22.08 21.61 15.60
N ILE A 430 -21.11 20.74 15.40
CA ILE A 430 -20.37 20.04 16.48
C ILE A 430 -19.56 21.03 17.32
N ASN A 431 -18.91 22.02 16.70
CA ASN A 431 -18.16 23.06 17.38
C ASN A 431 -19.08 23.93 18.28
N ALA A 432 -20.27 24.28 17.79
CA ALA A 432 -21.26 24.99 18.59
C ALA A 432 -21.74 24.12 19.78
N LEU A 433 -21.94 22.83 19.56
CA LEU A 433 -22.33 21.88 20.62
C LEU A 433 -21.24 21.75 21.69
N LYS A 434 -19.97 21.61 21.29
CA LYS A 434 -18.83 21.56 22.20
C LYS A 434 -18.72 22.81 23.10
N GLN A 435 -19.03 23.98 22.57
CA GLN A 435 -19.05 25.22 23.37
C GLN A 435 -20.15 25.22 24.46
N ILE A 436 -21.29 24.58 24.19
CA ILE A 436 -22.38 24.44 25.17
C ILE A 436 -22.05 23.41 26.24
N ILE A 437 -21.59 22.22 25.83
CA ILE A 437 -21.40 21.06 26.71
C ILE A 437 -20.12 21.14 27.54
N LYS A 438 -19.07 21.80 27.04
CA LYS A 438 -17.79 22.01 27.71
C LYS A 438 -17.17 20.75 28.31
N ARG A 439 -17.10 19.68 27.53
CA ARG A 439 -16.43 18.42 27.86
C ARG A 439 -15.41 18.11 26.77
N ASP A 440 -14.31 17.49 27.16
CA ASP A 440 -13.30 17.04 26.21
C ASP A 440 -13.77 15.73 25.54
N MET A 441 -14.30 15.85 24.34
CA MET A 441 -14.94 14.79 23.57
C MET A 441 -14.27 14.68 22.20
N VAL A 442 -13.78 13.48 21.89
CA VAL A 442 -13.16 13.19 20.59
C VAL A 442 -14.10 12.33 19.74
N LEU A 443 -14.45 12.83 18.57
CA LEU A 443 -15.19 12.05 17.58
C LEU A 443 -14.25 11.02 16.94
N GLN A 444 -14.48 9.73 17.17
CA GLN A 444 -13.64 8.63 16.64
C GLN A 444 -14.12 8.09 15.31
N GLU A 445 -15.44 8.01 15.12
CA GLU A 445 -16.01 7.47 13.90
C GLU A 445 -17.26 8.27 13.50
N PHE A 446 -17.40 8.52 12.21
CA PHE A 446 -18.54 9.18 11.61
C PHE A 446 -18.94 8.46 10.34
N THR A 447 -20.06 7.71 10.40
CA THR A 447 -20.54 6.91 9.28
C THR A 447 -21.93 7.38 8.85
N ILE A 448 -22.11 7.63 7.56
CA ILE A 448 -23.38 8.01 6.96
C ILE A 448 -23.88 6.86 6.10
N GLN A 449 -25.14 6.45 6.29
CA GLN A 449 -25.81 5.42 5.48
C GLN A 449 -27.10 5.97 4.89
N SER A 450 -27.28 5.84 3.59
CA SER A 450 -28.55 6.04 2.89
C SER A 450 -29.16 4.68 2.53
N ILE A 451 -30.49 4.54 2.59
CA ILE A 451 -31.14 3.22 2.50
C ILE A 451 -31.95 3.02 1.23
N SER A 452 -32.37 4.07 0.49
CA SER A 452 -33.15 3.92 -0.71
C SER A 452 -32.82 4.90 -1.85
N LYS A 453 -33.58 4.83 -2.93
CA LYS A 453 -33.35 5.62 -4.15
C LYS A 453 -34.34 6.81 -4.18
N GLY A 454 -33.86 7.99 -3.82
CA GLY A 454 -34.64 9.24 -3.94
C GLY A 454 -34.05 10.41 -3.16
N SER A 455 -34.41 11.65 -3.50
CA SER A 455 -33.91 12.86 -2.84
C SER A 455 -34.56 13.13 -1.47
N ASP A 456 -35.65 12.39 -1.14
CA ASP A 456 -36.46 12.59 0.07
C ASP A 456 -36.23 11.50 1.13
N ASP A 457 -35.12 10.76 1.02
CA ASP A 457 -34.83 9.63 1.88
C ASP A 457 -34.18 10.05 3.21
N VAL A 458 -34.41 9.24 4.24
CA VAL A 458 -33.88 9.47 5.59
C VAL A 458 -32.41 9.04 5.64
N GLY A 459 -31.53 10.01 5.74
CA GLY A 459 -30.11 9.77 6.02
C GLY A 459 -29.92 9.28 7.46
N LYS A 460 -29.18 8.17 7.63
CA LYS A 460 -28.79 7.62 8.93
C LYS A 460 -27.33 7.92 9.21
N VAL A 461 -27.08 8.40 10.41
CA VAL A 461 -25.74 8.78 10.86
C VAL A 461 -25.42 8.02 12.13
N HIS A 462 -24.25 7.36 12.13
CA HIS A 462 -23.64 6.73 13.28
C HIS A 462 -22.37 7.48 13.65
N MET A 463 -22.21 7.80 14.94
CA MET A 463 -20.98 8.41 15.45
C MET A 463 -20.48 7.66 16.68
N GLN A 464 -19.14 7.61 16.83
CA GLN A 464 -18.47 7.14 18.04
C GLN A 464 -17.73 8.30 18.66
N ILE A 465 -17.96 8.53 19.95
CA ILE A 465 -17.34 9.61 20.71
C ILE A 465 -16.53 8.98 21.84
N LEU A 466 -15.25 9.30 21.90
CA LEU A 466 -14.40 8.95 23.05
C LEU A 466 -14.56 10.03 24.14
N TYR A 467 -14.86 9.60 25.36
CA TYR A 467 -14.91 10.44 26.54
C TYR A 467 -14.42 9.66 27.77
N ASN A 468 -13.44 10.22 28.50
CA ASN A 468 -12.82 9.59 29.68
C ASN A 468 -12.36 8.14 29.46
N GLY A 469 -11.70 7.86 28.32
CA GLY A 469 -11.18 6.54 27.96
C GLY A 469 -12.24 5.51 27.56
N LYS A 470 -13.52 5.91 27.41
CA LYS A 470 -14.61 5.03 26.95
C LYS A 470 -15.27 5.57 25.69
N VAL A 471 -15.64 4.64 24.79
CA VAL A 471 -16.32 4.95 23.53
C VAL A 471 -17.83 4.93 23.73
N TYR A 472 -18.50 5.99 23.28
CA TYR A 472 -19.95 6.12 23.32
C TYR A 472 -20.50 6.24 21.89
N TYR A 473 -21.42 5.35 21.55
CA TYR A 473 -22.04 5.28 20.23
C TYR A 473 -23.28 6.17 20.16
N GLY A 474 -23.39 7.00 19.11
CA GLY A 474 -24.56 7.82 18.81
C GLY A 474 -25.20 7.43 17.50
N PHE A 475 -26.50 7.63 17.42
CA PHE A 475 -27.29 7.41 16.20
C PHE A 475 -28.25 8.58 15.99
N GLY A 476 -28.38 9.03 14.74
CA GLY A 476 -29.33 10.03 14.31
C GLY A 476 -29.91 9.67 12.94
N ALA A 477 -31.20 9.99 12.74
CA ALA A 477 -31.85 9.72 11.47
C ALA A 477 -32.80 10.90 11.14
N HIS A 478 -32.56 11.54 9.98
CA HIS A 478 -33.34 12.67 9.52
C HIS A 478 -33.21 12.79 7.99
N THR A 479 -34.20 13.44 7.34
CA THR A 479 -34.10 13.75 5.90
C THR A 479 -32.96 14.71 5.60
N ASP A 480 -32.62 15.60 6.54
CA ASP A 480 -31.42 16.42 6.50
C ASP A 480 -30.29 15.72 7.22
N ILE A 481 -29.21 15.42 6.47
CA ILE A 481 -28.03 14.69 6.95
C ILE A 481 -27.27 15.46 8.05
N VAL A 482 -27.32 16.80 8.04
CA VAL A 482 -26.66 17.63 9.02
C VAL A 482 -27.41 17.56 10.34
N VAL A 483 -28.74 17.64 10.31
CA VAL A 483 -29.59 17.43 11.48
C VAL A 483 -29.41 16.02 12.05
N ALA A 484 -29.36 14.99 11.19
CA ALA A 484 -29.10 13.61 11.60
C ALA A 484 -27.73 13.48 12.29
N SER A 485 -26.71 14.20 11.79
CA SER A 485 -25.36 14.21 12.35
C SER A 485 -25.33 14.83 13.76
N ILE A 486 -25.96 15.99 13.94
CA ILE A 486 -26.03 16.66 15.25
C ILE A 486 -26.86 15.82 16.24
N GLN A 487 -27.94 15.20 15.79
CA GLN A 487 -28.74 14.28 16.62
C GLN A 487 -27.91 13.05 17.03
N SER A 488 -27.09 12.49 16.13
CA SER A 488 -26.18 11.38 16.44
C SER A 488 -25.18 11.77 17.51
N TYR A 489 -24.57 12.94 17.38
CA TYR A 489 -23.63 13.44 18.37
C TYR A 489 -24.31 13.66 19.73
N ILE A 490 -25.47 14.30 19.78
CA ILE A 490 -26.28 14.49 21.01
C ILE A 490 -26.65 13.14 21.64
N SER A 491 -26.98 12.14 20.84
CA SER A 491 -27.30 10.77 21.31
C SER A 491 -26.12 10.15 22.07
N ALA A 492 -24.91 10.23 21.54
CA ALA A 492 -23.71 9.75 22.22
C ALA A 492 -23.41 10.52 23.52
N VAL A 493 -23.54 11.85 23.49
CA VAL A 493 -23.32 12.72 24.66
C VAL A 493 -24.32 12.42 25.79
N ASN A 494 -25.58 12.21 25.47
CA ASN A 494 -26.58 11.85 26.47
C ASN A 494 -26.24 10.55 27.22
N LYS A 495 -25.60 9.57 26.56
CA LYS A 495 -25.24 8.27 27.16
C LYS A 495 -24.23 8.41 28.31
N PHE A 496 -23.24 9.27 28.20
CA PHE A 496 -22.32 9.48 29.31
C PHE A 496 -22.84 10.47 30.33
N MET A 497 -23.61 11.47 29.95
CA MET A 497 -24.21 12.44 30.87
C MET A 497 -25.20 11.77 31.85
N ILE A 498 -25.95 10.75 31.39
CA ILE A 498 -26.81 9.94 32.26
C ILE A 498 -26.01 9.12 33.26
N ARG A 499 -24.84 8.61 32.87
CA ARG A 499 -23.94 7.86 33.79
C ARG A 499 -23.28 8.76 34.80
N GLU A 500 -22.88 9.97 34.47
CA GLU A 500 -22.28 10.94 35.41
C GLU A 500 -23.27 11.34 36.52
N ASN A 501 -24.57 11.47 36.21
CA ASN A 501 -25.58 11.83 37.19
C ASN A 501 -25.95 10.71 38.18
N ASN A 502 -25.58 9.45 37.89
CA ASN A 502 -25.89 8.30 38.76
C ASN A 502 -24.73 7.88 39.68
N SER A 503 -23.61 8.59 39.65
CA SER A 503 -22.45 8.35 40.52
C SER A 503 -22.00 9.68 41.15
N VAL A 504 -22.43 9.98 42.36
CA VAL A 504 -21.87 11.09 43.12
C VAL A 504 -20.66 10.58 43.87
N PRO A 505 -19.47 11.11 43.63
CA PRO A 505 -18.55 11.54 44.65
C PRO A 505 -18.27 13.05 44.52
N GLU A 506 -18.00 13.68 45.65
CA GLU A 506 -17.77 15.12 45.81
C GLU A 506 -16.70 15.71 44.88
N PRO A 507 -16.80 17.01 44.57
CA PRO A 507 -15.88 17.65 43.62
C PRO A 507 -14.52 17.83 44.29
N VAL A 508 -13.50 17.23 43.69
CA VAL A 508 -12.13 17.66 43.87
C VAL A 508 -11.89 18.81 42.91
N ASP A 509 -11.69 20.00 43.49
CA ASP A 509 -11.19 21.18 42.78
C ASP A 509 -9.83 20.86 42.18
N VAL A 510 -9.86 20.53 40.86
CA VAL A 510 -8.66 20.59 40.06
C VAL A 510 -8.64 21.95 39.38
N LEU A 511 -7.78 22.81 39.90
CA LEU A 511 -7.36 24.03 39.24
C LEU A 511 -7.03 23.75 37.80
N LEU A 512 -7.92 24.15 36.90
CA LEU A 512 -7.62 24.28 35.49
C LEU A 512 -6.62 25.43 35.38
N THR A 513 -5.35 25.11 35.35
CA THR A 513 -4.37 26.02 34.77
C THR A 513 -4.72 26.15 33.33
N ASP A 514 -5.05 27.38 32.92
CA ASP A 514 -5.12 27.80 31.55
C ASP A 514 -3.85 27.28 30.81
N ARG A 515 -3.98 26.18 30.05
CA ARG A 515 -3.04 25.96 28.97
C ARG A 515 -3.39 27.00 27.91
N GLU A 516 -2.72 28.14 28.03
CA GLU A 516 -2.52 29.01 26.89
C GLU A 516 -2.24 28.10 25.69
N LYS A 517 -2.92 28.38 24.57
CA LYS A 517 -2.49 27.95 23.26
C LYS A 517 -1.10 28.57 23.07
N VAL A 518 -0.09 27.86 23.50
CA VAL A 518 1.23 28.03 22.97
C VAL A 518 1.08 27.60 21.52
N THR A 519 0.89 28.53 20.63
CA THR A 519 1.28 28.38 19.26
C THR A 519 2.80 28.22 19.35
N GLU A 520 3.24 26.96 19.52
CA GLU A 520 4.61 26.62 19.24
C GLU A 520 4.80 26.96 17.77
N ASN A 521 5.46 28.08 17.56
CA ASN A 521 5.93 28.52 16.26
C ASN A 521 7.14 27.64 15.90
N ASN A 522 6.94 26.32 15.84
CA ASN A 522 7.96 25.40 15.38
C ASN A 522 8.14 25.67 13.87
N PRO A 523 9.37 25.95 13.44
CA PRO A 523 9.65 26.13 12.03
C PRO A 523 9.21 24.90 11.24
N LYS A 524 8.53 25.11 10.11
CA LYS A 524 7.94 24.03 9.29
C LYS A 524 8.63 23.91 7.95
N THR A 525 8.85 22.68 7.49
CA THR A 525 9.24 22.41 6.11
C THR A 525 8.08 22.71 5.15
N LEU A 526 8.36 22.86 3.87
CA LEU A 526 7.31 22.98 2.86
C LEU A 526 6.36 21.77 2.91
N PHE A 527 6.92 20.58 3.08
CA PHE A 527 6.12 19.35 3.25
C PHE A 527 5.16 19.47 4.44
N ASP A 528 5.64 19.89 5.62
CA ASP A 528 4.81 20.05 6.82
C ASP A 528 3.65 21.02 6.59
N LYS A 529 3.93 22.18 5.95
CA LYS A 529 2.91 23.18 5.66
C LYS A 529 1.81 22.63 4.77
N LEU A 530 2.19 21.90 3.72
CA LEU A 530 1.23 21.30 2.79
C LEU A 530 0.49 20.12 3.42
N TRP A 531 1.20 19.26 4.12
CA TRP A 531 0.58 18.12 4.80
C TRP A 531 -0.46 18.58 5.82
N ASP A 532 -0.05 19.47 6.74
CA ASP A 532 -0.93 19.92 7.83
C ASP A 532 -2.16 20.70 7.31
N ALA A 533 -2.03 21.42 6.19
CA ALA A 533 -3.14 22.14 5.55
C ALA A 533 -4.20 21.19 4.95
N HIS A 534 -3.84 19.94 4.66
CA HIS A 534 -4.73 18.96 4.01
C HIS A 534 -5.16 17.81 4.92
N VAL A 535 -4.72 17.82 6.18
CA VAL A 535 -5.18 16.82 7.18
C VAL A 535 -6.66 17.02 7.46
N VAL A 536 -7.46 16.01 7.14
CA VAL A 536 -8.87 15.91 7.50
C VAL A 536 -9.00 15.35 8.90
N THR A 537 -8.28 14.26 9.18
CA THR A 537 -8.20 13.64 10.49
C THR A 537 -6.91 12.82 10.62
N GLN A 538 -6.42 12.70 11.85
CA GLN A 538 -5.32 11.82 12.20
C GLN A 538 -5.88 10.65 13.00
N VAL A 539 -5.65 9.42 12.52
CA VAL A 539 -5.94 8.23 13.30
C VAL A 539 -4.87 8.10 14.38
N GLU A 540 -5.27 7.93 15.63
CA GLU A 540 -4.33 7.75 16.76
C GLU A 540 -3.48 6.48 16.50
N ASP A 541 -2.16 6.63 16.50
CA ASP A 541 -1.18 5.60 16.12
C ASP A 541 -1.39 4.97 14.73
N GLY A 542 -2.06 5.69 13.83
CA GLY A 542 -2.46 5.22 12.51
C GLY A 542 -2.19 6.23 11.39
N PRO A 543 -2.71 5.96 10.18
CA PRO A 543 -2.53 6.84 9.04
C PRO A 543 -3.30 8.15 9.17
N THR A 544 -2.84 9.16 8.46
CA THR A 544 -3.50 10.45 8.31
C THR A 544 -4.47 10.40 7.13
N GLN A 545 -5.71 10.85 7.31
CA GLN A 545 -6.62 11.10 6.21
C GLN A 545 -6.33 12.48 5.61
N LEU A 546 -5.92 12.47 4.34
CA LEU A 546 -5.61 13.68 3.59
C LEU A 546 -6.72 14.00 2.59
N TYR A 547 -7.10 15.26 2.52
CA TYR A 547 -7.91 15.79 1.42
C TYR A 547 -7.07 15.89 0.15
N ILE A 548 -7.64 15.59 -1.00
CA ILE A 548 -6.98 15.62 -2.30
C ILE A 548 -7.62 16.69 -3.19
N ASP A 549 -6.84 17.70 -3.58
CA ASP A 549 -7.34 18.81 -4.41
C ASP A 549 -7.57 18.38 -5.86
N ARG A 550 -6.71 17.53 -6.39
CA ARG A 550 -6.84 17.07 -7.78
C ARG A 550 -6.41 15.62 -7.95
N MET A 551 -7.15 14.92 -8.77
CA MET A 551 -6.83 13.56 -9.18
C MET A 551 -6.65 13.46 -10.68
N TYR A 552 -5.59 12.76 -11.10
CA TYR A 552 -5.39 12.39 -12.49
C TYR A 552 -5.64 10.90 -12.68
N LEU A 553 -6.21 10.52 -13.85
CA LEU A 553 -6.52 9.14 -14.18
C LEU A 553 -6.12 8.82 -15.62
N HIS A 554 -5.61 7.62 -15.82
CA HIS A 554 -5.32 7.05 -17.12
C HIS A 554 -5.97 5.66 -17.30
N GLU A 555 -5.87 5.08 -18.48
CA GLU A 555 -6.58 3.87 -18.87
C GLU A 555 -6.12 2.59 -18.16
N VAL A 556 -4.94 2.59 -17.55
CA VAL A 556 -4.38 1.36 -16.95
C VAL A 556 -4.91 1.12 -15.52
N THR A 557 -4.93 2.14 -14.67
CA THR A 557 -5.24 2.00 -13.23
C THR A 557 -6.66 2.42 -12.85
N SER A 558 -7.41 3.06 -13.75
CA SER A 558 -8.75 3.56 -13.47
C SER A 558 -9.91 2.56 -13.66
N PRO A 559 -9.85 1.52 -14.52
CA PRO A 559 -11.02 0.70 -14.83
C PRO A 559 -11.63 0.02 -13.61
N GLN A 560 -10.80 -0.58 -12.75
CA GLN A 560 -11.26 -1.28 -11.54
C GLN A 560 -11.85 -0.32 -10.51
N ALA A 561 -11.26 0.88 -10.35
CA ALA A 561 -11.77 1.90 -9.44
C ALA A 561 -13.16 2.38 -9.86
N PHE A 562 -13.37 2.68 -11.14
CA PHE A 562 -14.69 3.04 -11.65
C PHE A 562 -15.70 1.89 -11.58
N ASP A 563 -15.26 0.64 -11.79
CA ASP A 563 -16.12 -0.54 -11.63
C ASP A 563 -16.54 -0.73 -10.18
N GLY A 564 -15.65 -0.48 -9.22
CA GLY A 564 -15.94 -0.48 -7.80
C GLY A 564 -17.03 0.53 -7.43
N LEU A 565 -16.95 1.77 -7.93
CA LEU A 565 -17.99 2.79 -7.75
C LEU A 565 -19.33 2.35 -8.34
N LYS A 566 -19.33 1.79 -9.58
CA LYS A 566 -20.55 1.30 -10.23
C LYS A 566 -21.23 0.19 -9.42
N LYS A 567 -20.47 -0.79 -8.94
CA LYS A 567 -20.98 -1.90 -8.12
C LYS A 567 -21.58 -1.43 -6.81
N ARG A 568 -21.04 -0.36 -6.25
CA ARG A 568 -21.54 0.26 -5.01
C ARG A 568 -22.65 1.31 -5.26
N GLY A 569 -22.91 1.68 -6.50
CA GLY A 569 -23.85 2.74 -6.85
C GLY A 569 -23.40 4.14 -6.39
N LEU A 570 -22.07 4.36 -6.28
CA LEU A 570 -21.51 5.62 -5.82
C LEU A 570 -21.19 6.53 -7.01
N PRO A 571 -21.48 7.84 -6.95
CA PRO A 571 -20.95 8.82 -7.90
C PRO A 571 -19.50 9.15 -7.61
N VAL A 572 -18.83 9.82 -8.56
CA VAL A 572 -17.60 10.54 -8.26
C VAL A 572 -17.96 11.78 -7.42
N PHE A 573 -17.32 11.91 -6.26
CA PHE A 573 -17.67 12.94 -5.28
C PHE A 573 -17.50 14.38 -5.80
N ARG A 574 -16.37 14.65 -6.48
CA ARG A 574 -16.05 15.95 -7.10
C ARG A 574 -15.54 15.78 -8.52
N PRO A 575 -16.41 15.59 -9.53
CA PRO A 575 -16.01 15.32 -10.91
C PRO A 575 -15.07 16.40 -11.50
N ASN A 576 -15.25 17.67 -11.11
CA ASN A 576 -14.45 18.79 -11.59
C ASN A 576 -12.98 18.78 -11.08
N GLN A 577 -12.69 17.98 -10.06
CA GLN A 577 -11.33 17.80 -9.52
C GLN A 577 -10.65 16.54 -10.06
N VAL A 578 -11.30 15.85 -11.01
CA VAL A 578 -10.77 14.66 -11.66
C VAL A 578 -10.54 14.96 -13.14
N THR A 579 -9.33 14.69 -13.62
CA THR A 579 -8.98 14.83 -15.04
C THR A 579 -8.46 13.50 -15.58
N CYS A 580 -9.05 13.01 -16.66
CA CYS A 580 -8.73 11.73 -17.29
C CYS A 580 -8.12 11.94 -18.67
N MET A 581 -7.13 11.14 -19.06
CA MET A 581 -6.62 11.03 -20.42
C MET A 581 -5.90 9.70 -20.61
N PRO A 582 -5.98 9.08 -21.79
CA PRO A 582 -5.15 7.93 -22.13
C PRO A 582 -3.76 8.40 -22.54
N ASP A 583 -2.70 7.73 -22.06
CA ASP A 583 -1.32 8.06 -22.40
C ASP A 583 -0.38 6.85 -22.50
N HIS A 584 -0.75 5.69 -21.94
CA HIS A 584 0.08 4.48 -21.92
C HIS A 584 -0.15 3.56 -23.12
N ASN A 585 -1.41 3.31 -23.47
CA ASN A 585 -1.82 2.34 -24.50
C ASN A 585 -2.18 2.98 -25.85
N ILE A 586 -1.91 4.27 -26.00
CA ILE A 586 -2.15 4.95 -27.28
C ILE A 586 -0.94 4.78 -28.22
N PRO A 587 -1.16 4.60 -29.53
CA PRO A 587 -0.06 4.56 -30.51
C PRO A 587 0.58 5.94 -30.64
N THR A 588 1.85 5.97 -31.04
CA THR A 588 2.56 7.23 -31.34
C THR A 588 2.65 7.54 -32.83
N LEU A 589 1.92 6.78 -33.63
CA LEU A 589 1.73 6.98 -35.07
C LEU A 589 0.26 6.72 -35.41
N ASN A 590 -0.30 7.54 -36.28
CA ASN A 590 -1.66 7.41 -36.83
C ASN A 590 -2.75 7.38 -35.74
N GLN A 591 -2.69 8.30 -34.79
CA GLN A 591 -3.72 8.45 -33.74
C GLN A 591 -5.11 8.87 -34.31
N ASP A 592 -5.15 9.26 -35.56
CA ASP A 592 -6.39 9.47 -36.32
C ASP A 592 -7.10 8.13 -36.69
N LYS A 593 -6.42 7.00 -36.56
CA LYS A 593 -6.95 5.67 -36.83
C LYS A 593 -7.32 4.92 -35.56
N PRO A 594 -8.22 3.92 -35.64
CA PRO A 594 -8.51 3.06 -34.48
C PRO A 594 -7.25 2.31 -34.00
N ILE A 595 -7.12 2.16 -32.67
CA ILE A 595 -6.04 1.38 -32.03
C ILE A 595 -6.11 -0.06 -32.52
N ALA A 596 -5.00 -0.58 -33.05
CA ALA A 596 -4.95 -1.90 -33.69
C ALA A 596 -4.92 -3.03 -32.63
N ASP A 597 -4.18 -2.86 -31.52
CA ASP A 597 -4.14 -3.84 -30.45
C ASP A 597 -5.47 -3.91 -29.67
N PRO A 598 -6.14 -5.09 -29.62
CA PRO A 598 -7.45 -5.20 -29.00
C PRO A 598 -7.47 -4.90 -27.48
N VAL A 599 -6.38 -5.20 -26.77
CA VAL A 599 -6.28 -4.98 -25.32
C VAL A 599 -6.15 -3.50 -25.03
N SER A 600 -5.22 -2.83 -25.69
CA SER A 600 -5.02 -1.38 -25.61
C SER A 600 -6.29 -0.61 -25.97
N LYS A 601 -6.94 -1.02 -27.08
CA LYS A 601 -8.23 -0.46 -27.51
C LYS A 601 -9.30 -0.58 -26.44
N ALA A 602 -9.48 -1.77 -25.87
CA ALA A 602 -10.48 -2.01 -24.84
C ALA A 602 -10.24 -1.16 -23.58
N GLN A 603 -8.99 -0.96 -23.17
CA GLN A 603 -8.64 -0.13 -22.01
C GLN A 603 -8.95 1.36 -22.25
N VAL A 604 -8.55 1.89 -23.43
CA VAL A 604 -8.81 3.29 -23.79
C VAL A 604 -10.33 3.54 -23.95
N GLU A 605 -11.07 2.64 -24.60
CA GLU A 605 -12.53 2.75 -24.71
C GLU A 605 -13.24 2.63 -23.34
N THR A 606 -12.68 1.84 -22.41
CA THR A 606 -13.23 1.72 -21.06
C THR A 606 -13.05 3.02 -20.29
N LEU A 607 -11.90 3.68 -20.42
CA LEU A 607 -11.68 5.00 -19.82
C LEU A 607 -12.65 6.04 -20.38
N ASP A 608 -12.86 6.08 -21.70
CA ASP A 608 -13.82 6.99 -22.36
C ASP A 608 -15.24 6.80 -21.83
N LYS A 609 -15.71 5.53 -21.78
CA LYS A 609 -17.04 5.18 -21.24
C LYS A 609 -17.19 5.58 -19.79
N ASN A 610 -16.17 5.35 -18.97
CA ASN A 610 -16.16 5.69 -17.56
C ASN A 610 -16.18 7.20 -17.34
N ALA A 611 -15.33 7.94 -18.03
CA ALA A 611 -15.23 9.39 -17.91
C ALA A 611 -16.56 10.07 -18.27
N ARG A 612 -17.21 9.63 -19.35
CA ARG A 612 -18.54 10.13 -19.75
C ARG A 612 -19.63 9.75 -18.75
N HIS A 613 -19.61 8.51 -18.23
CA HIS A 613 -20.60 8.03 -17.28
C HIS A 613 -20.59 8.83 -15.97
N PHE A 614 -19.41 9.13 -15.47
CA PHE A 614 -19.22 9.84 -14.20
C PHE A 614 -19.08 11.36 -14.35
N GLY A 615 -19.11 11.89 -15.59
CA GLY A 615 -19.06 13.33 -15.85
C GLY A 615 -17.74 13.99 -15.47
N VAL A 616 -16.61 13.24 -15.48
CA VAL A 616 -15.28 13.77 -15.18
C VAL A 616 -14.65 14.41 -16.42
N GLN A 617 -13.72 15.35 -16.21
CA GLN A 617 -12.99 15.99 -17.32
C GLN A 617 -12.17 14.95 -18.08
N TYR A 618 -12.30 14.92 -19.40
CA TYR A 618 -11.64 13.91 -20.24
C TYR A 618 -11.01 14.52 -21.48
N PHE A 619 -9.75 14.20 -21.72
CA PHE A 619 -9.02 14.55 -22.94
C PHE A 619 -8.71 13.28 -23.75
N PRO A 620 -9.56 12.89 -24.72
CA PRO A 620 -9.37 11.67 -25.50
C PRO A 620 -8.13 11.71 -26.38
N MET A 621 -7.70 10.57 -26.88
CA MET A 621 -6.65 10.45 -27.91
C MET A 621 -6.94 11.40 -29.09
N GLY A 622 -5.92 12.14 -29.53
CA GLY A 622 -6.05 13.16 -30.60
C GLY A 622 -6.62 14.50 -30.15
N HIS A 623 -7.07 14.65 -28.91
CA HIS A 623 -7.49 15.95 -28.35
C HIS A 623 -6.28 16.88 -28.18
N PRO A 624 -6.38 18.20 -28.51
CA PRO A 624 -5.23 19.14 -28.38
C PRO A 624 -4.60 19.21 -26.98
N LYS A 625 -5.33 18.84 -25.95
CA LYS A 625 -4.86 18.76 -24.55
C LYS A 625 -4.54 17.33 -24.11
N ASN A 626 -4.50 16.37 -25.01
CA ASN A 626 -4.07 15.01 -24.69
C ASN A 626 -2.55 14.91 -24.74
N GLY A 627 -2.01 13.96 -24.02
CA GLY A 627 -0.59 13.63 -23.92
C GLY A 627 -0.29 12.92 -22.62
N VAL A 628 0.98 12.83 -22.27
CA VAL A 628 1.42 12.24 -21.01
C VAL A 628 0.92 13.09 -19.84
N ILE A 629 0.22 12.46 -18.93
CA ILE A 629 -0.51 13.12 -17.81
C ILE A 629 0.38 14.07 -17.01
N HIS A 630 1.63 13.65 -16.72
CA HIS A 630 2.60 14.43 -15.94
C HIS A 630 3.28 15.57 -16.74
N VAL A 631 3.00 15.66 -18.04
CA VAL A 631 3.33 16.81 -18.88
C VAL A 631 2.12 17.74 -18.99
N VAL A 632 0.96 17.17 -19.32
CA VAL A 632 -0.30 17.91 -19.55
C VAL A 632 -0.77 18.69 -18.31
N GLY A 633 -0.68 18.08 -17.12
CA GLY A 633 -1.12 18.70 -15.86
C GLY A 633 -0.46 20.06 -15.61
N PRO A 634 0.88 20.12 -15.48
CA PRO A 634 1.59 21.38 -15.26
C PRO A 634 1.47 22.38 -16.42
N GLU A 635 1.59 21.89 -17.67
CA GLU A 635 1.60 22.79 -18.84
C GLU A 635 0.27 23.52 -19.09
N ASN A 636 -0.84 23.03 -18.56
CA ASN A 636 -2.14 23.66 -18.64
C ASN A 636 -2.56 24.40 -17.36
N GLY A 637 -1.75 24.35 -16.28
CA GLY A 637 -2.07 24.97 -15.01
C GLY A 637 -3.10 24.17 -14.19
N LEU A 638 -3.26 22.88 -14.47
CA LEU A 638 -4.09 21.98 -13.66
C LEU A 638 -3.41 21.57 -12.35
N SER A 639 -2.07 21.65 -12.32
CA SER A 639 -1.24 21.44 -11.14
C SER A 639 -0.72 22.80 -10.67
N LEU A 640 -1.02 23.18 -9.43
CA LEU A 640 -0.70 24.48 -8.86
C LEU A 640 0.03 24.33 -7.53
N PRO A 641 0.81 25.34 -7.11
CA PRO A 641 1.45 25.33 -5.78
C PRO A 641 0.42 25.21 -4.66
N GLY A 642 0.78 24.45 -3.63
CA GLY A 642 -0.07 24.28 -2.46
C GLY A 642 -1.09 23.15 -2.54
N MET A 643 -1.33 22.56 -3.72
CA MET A 643 -2.28 21.47 -3.90
C MET A 643 -1.75 20.11 -3.44
N THR A 644 -2.66 19.24 -3.04
CA THR A 644 -2.45 17.78 -2.98
C THR A 644 -2.90 17.14 -4.29
N LEU A 645 -2.02 16.34 -4.89
CA LEU A 645 -2.23 15.74 -6.22
C LEU A 645 -1.95 14.24 -6.19
N VAL A 646 -2.88 13.44 -6.72
CA VAL A 646 -2.70 11.98 -6.82
C VAL A 646 -3.04 11.43 -8.20
N CYS A 647 -2.40 10.33 -8.55
CA CYS A 647 -2.66 9.54 -9.75
C CYS A 647 -2.30 8.07 -9.48
N GLY A 648 -2.85 7.15 -10.25
CA GLY A 648 -2.47 5.73 -10.22
C GLY A 648 -1.10 5.43 -10.85
N ASP A 649 -0.22 6.41 -10.96
CA ASP A 649 1.15 6.32 -11.49
C ASP A 649 2.16 6.86 -10.49
N SER A 650 3.26 6.12 -10.28
CA SER A 650 4.33 6.51 -9.36
C SER A 650 4.98 7.85 -9.69
N HIS A 651 5.09 8.21 -10.99
CA HIS A 651 5.69 9.48 -11.44
C HIS A 651 4.80 10.72 -11.20
N THR A 652 3.69 10.59 -10.47
CA THR A 652 2.90 11.71 -9.95
C THR A 652 3.76 12.71 -9.16
N SER A 653 4.87 12.26 -8.56
CA SER A 653 5.87 13.12 -7.92
C SER A 653 6.37 14.27 -8.80
N THR A 654 6.28 14.15 -10.14
CA THR A 654 6.60 15.20 -11.10
C THR A 654 5.95 16.54 -10.75
N HIS A 655 4.68 16.51 -10.31
CA HIS A 655 3.92 17.70 -9.99
C HIS A 655 4.42 18.45 -8.75
N GLY A 656 5.27 17.83 -7.93
CA GLY A 656 5.94 18.50 -6.81
C GLY A 656 6.89 19.62 -7.26
N ALA A 657 7.32 19.63 -8.52
CA ALA A 657 8.14 20.69 -9.09
C ALA A 657 7.45 22.07 -9.10
N VAL A 658 6.12 22.13 -9.10
CA VAL A 658 5.36 23.38 -8.97
C VAL A 658 5.07 23.75 -7.51
N GLY A 659 5.58 23.01 -6.54
CA GLY A 659 5.31 23.23 -5.11
C GLY A 659 4.01 22.58 -4.64
N ALA A 660 3.64 21.44 -5.22
CA ALA A 660 2.50 20.64 -4.82
C ALA A 660 2.93 19.42 -4.00
N LEU A 661 2.07 18.93 -3.12
CA LEU A 661 2.23 17.64 -2.44
C LEU A 661 1.66 16.53 -3.36
N ALA A 662 2.52 15.92 -4.18
CA ALA A 662 2.12 15.03 -5.25
C ALA A 662 2.73 13.63 -5.10
N PHE A 663 1.89 12.58 -5.16
CA PHE A 663 2.34 11.20 -5.00
C PHE A 663 1.42 10.18 -5.71
N GLY A 664 2.01 9.05 -6.09
CA GLY A 664 1.29 7.92 -6.66
C GLY A 664 0.48 7.15 -5.63
N ILE A 665 -0.68 6.61 -6.03
CA ILE A 665 -1.56 5.80 -5.19
C ILE A 665 -1.98 4.50 -5.89
N GLY A 666 -2.33 3.48 -5.11
CA GLY A 666 -2.84 2.21 -5.62
C GLY A 666 -4.28 2.30 -6.13
N THR A 667 -4.71 1.29 -6.91
CA THR A 667 -6.03 1.26 -7.54
C THR A 667 -7.18 1.36 -6.52
N SER A 668 -7.07 0.73 -5.36
CA SER A 668 -8.07 0.82 -4.29
C SER A 668 -8.15 2.23 -3.69
N GLU A 669 -7.00 2.92 -3.56
CA GLU A 669 -6.95 4.31 -3.12
C GLU A 669 -7.52 5.25 -4.20
N VAL A 670 -7.35 4.93 -5.50
CA VAL A 670 -8.01 5.64 -6.61
C VAL A 670 -9.52 5.59 -6.43
N GLU A 671 -10.10 4.42 -6.15
CA GLU A 671 -11.53 4.27 -5.86
C GLU A 671 -11.95 5.11 -4.65
N MET A 672 -11.16 5.07 -3.58
CA MET A 672 -11.42 5.85 -2.35
C MET A 672 -11.44 7.35 -2.63
N VAL A 673 -10.45 7.88 -3.36
CA VAL A 673 -10.40 9.31 -3.70
C VAL A 673 -11.54 9.71 -4.61
N LEU A 674 -11.90 8.89 -5.60
CA LEU A 674 -13.08 9.13 -6.44
C LEU A 674 -14.38 9.23 -5.62
N ALA A 675 -14.52 8.37 -4.61
CA ALA A 675 -15.73 8.32 -3.77
C ALA A 675 -15.77 9.42 -2.70
N SER A 676 -14.63 9.86 -2.16
CA SER A 676 -14.58 10.70 -0.95
C SER A 676 -13.71 11.94 -1.06
N GLN A 677 -12.91 12.09 -2.10
CA GLN A 677 -11.87 13.12 -2.26
C GLN A 677 -10.77 13.05 -1.19
N CYS A 678 -10.66 11.93 -0.48
CA CYS A 678 -9.68 11.73 0.58
C CYS A 678 -8.93 10.41 0.41
N VAL A 679 -7.73 10.34 0.99
CA VAL A 679 -6.92 9.13 1.04
C VAL A 679 -6.25 8.99 2.41
N PHE A 680 -6.09 7.77 2.88
CA PHE A 680 -5.31 7.48 4.09
C PHE A 680 -3.85 7.25 3.73
N GLN A 681 -2.95 8.00 4.38
CA GLN A 681 -1.51 7.88 4.16
C GLN A 681 -0.75 7.94 5.48
N SER A 682 0.25 7.07 5.64
CA SER A 682 1.24 7.25 6.71
C SER A 682 2.13 8.45 6.39
N ARG A 683 2.35 9.32 7.38
CA ARG A 683 3.22 10.49 7.19
C ARG A 683 4.65 10.04 6.89
N PRO A 684 5.22 10.34 5.72
CA PRO A 684 6.60 10.04 5.41
C PRO A 684 7.54 10.95 6.22
N LYS A 685 8.78 10.50 6.40
CA LYS A 685 9.87 11.34 6.88
C LYS A 685 10.23 12.39 5.84
N THR A 686 10.88 13.47 6.26
CA THR A 686 11.32 14.55 5.39
C THR A 686 12.81 14.43 5.08
N MET A 687 13.17 14.65 3.82
CA MET A 687 14.57 14.68 3.37
C MET A 687 14.82 15.95 2.57
N ARG A 688 15.94 16.60 2.83
CA ARG A 688 16.41 17.72 2.01
C ARG A 688 17.62 17.33 1.20
N ILE A 689 17.61 17.66 -0.09
CA ILE A 689 18.77 17.48 -0.97
C ILE A 689 19.12 18.83 -1.59
N THR A 690 20.31 19.33 -1.25
CA THR A 690 20.81 20.64 -1.71
C THR A 690 21.86 20.42 -2.80
N PHE A 691 21.69 21.10 -3.94
CA PHE A 691 22.65 21.08 -5.03
C PHE A 691 23.37 22.42 -5.16
N ASN A 692 24.68 22.41 -4.95
CA ASN A 692 25.59 23.55 -5.08
C ASN A 692 26.44 23.46 -6.35
N GLY A 693 27.03 24.58 -6.73
CA GLY A 693 27.90 24.68 -7.91
C GLY A 693 27.17 25.19 -9.16
N GLU A 694 27.76 25.00 -10.32
CA GLU A 694 27.23 25.37 -11.63
C GLU A 694 27.33 24.19 -12.59
N LEU A 695 26.27 23.98 -13.40
CA LEU A 695 26.25 22.91 -14.40
C LEU A 695 27.17 23.29 -15.58
N LYS A 696 28.03 22.36 -15.97
CA LYS A 696 28.86 22.50 -17.16
C LYS A 696 28.04 22.46 -18.45
N PRO A 697 28.50 23.11 -19.55
CA PRO A 697 27.87 22.92 -20.86
C PRO A 697 27.76 21.45 -21.25
N GLY A 698 26.59 21.03 -21.75
CA GLY A 698 26.32 19.63 -22.10
C GLY A 698 25.79 18.76 -20.97
N VAL A 699 25.73 19.27 -19.72
CA VAL A 699 25.09 18.61 -18.58
C VAL A 699 23.67 19.16 -18.43
N CYS A 700 22.70 18.26 -18.28
CA CYS A 700 21.29 18.59 -18.17
C CYS A 700 20.72 18.17 -16.80
N PRO A 701 19.51 18.62 -16.43
CA PRO A 701 18.87 18.26 -15.16
C PRO A 701 18.73 16.75 -14.93
N LYS A 702 18.58 15.96 -16.00
CA LYS A 702 18.57 14.50 -15.91
C LYS A 702 19.90 13.93 -15.41
N ASP A 703 21.01 14.53 -15.81
CA ASP A 703 22.34 14.08 -15.36
C ASP A 703 22.49 14.32 -13.86
N VAL A 704 21.99 15.46 -13.36
CA VAL A 704 21.93 15.75 -11.90
C VAL A 704 21.13 14.68 -11.16
N ALA A 705 19.95 14.31 -11.67
CA ALA A 705 19.11 13.29 -11.08
C ALA A 705 19.76 11.91 -11.11
N LEU A 706 20.34 11.50 -12.24
CA LEU A 706 21.03 10.20 -12.36
C LEU A 706 22.29 10.16 -11.46
N TYR A 707 23.04 11.25 -11.36
CA TYR A 707 24.16 11.36 -10.43
C TYR A 707 23.70 11.16 -8.99
N MET A 708 22.66 11.86 -8.55
CA MET A 708 22.09 11.74 -7.22
C MET A 708 21.66 10.30 -6.93
N ILE A 709 20.94 9.66 -7.86
CA ILE A 709 20.46 8.28 -7.69
C ILE A 709 21.64 7.30 -7.65
N ALA A 710 22.68 7.52 -8.44
CA ALA A 710 23.90 6.70 -8.40
C ALA A 710 24.64 6.80 -7.05
N GLN A 711 24.61 7.98 -6.39
CA GLN A 711 25.22 8.19 -5.08
C GLN A 711 24.39 7.61 -3.92
N LEU A 712 23.08 7.75 -3.97
CA LEU A 712 22.18 7.35 -2.88
C LEU A 712 21.64 5.91 -3.02
N GLY A 713 21.68 5.36 -4.25
CA GLY A 713 21.08 4.07 -4.59
C GLY A 713 19.56 4.17 -4.81
N THR A 714 18.98 3.12 -5.38
CA THR A 714 17.53 3.03 -5.67
C THR A 714 16.64 2.96 -4.42
N GLY A 715 17.21 2.72 -3.24
CA GLY A 715 16.52 2.72 -1.94
C GLY A 715 16.88 3.91 -1.04
N GLY A 716 17.71 4.85 -1.51
CA GLY A 716 18.31 5.92 -0.70
C GLY A 716 17.32 6.87 -0.03
N ALA A 717 16.11 7.01 -0.57
CA ALA A 717 15.05 7.86 -0.03
C ALA A 717 13.77 7.08 0.33
N THR A 718 13.86 5.77 0.53
CA THR A 718 12.72 4.96 0.93
C THR A 718 12.11 5.45 2.25
N GLY A 719 10.80 5.72 2.25
CA GLY A 719 10.08 6.26 3.40
C GLY A 719 10.19 7.78 3.58
N TYR A 720 10.84 8.49 2.65
CA TYR A 720 11.01 9.94 2.70
C TYR A 720 10.20 10.65 1.62
N PHE A 721 9.76 11.88 1.93
CA PHE A 721 9.39 12.89 0.95
C PHE A 721 10.55 13.86 0.80
N VAL A 722 10.99 14.13 -0.44
CA VAL A 722 12.24 14.85 -0.69
C VAL A 722 11.97 16.29 -1.11
N GLU A 723 12.59 17.25 -0.45
CA GLU A 723 12.64 18.66 -0.87
C GLU A 723 13.99 18.95 -1.50
N TYR A 724 13.97 19.44 -2.74
CA TYR A 724 15.16 19.86 -3.45
C TYR A 724 15.40 21.36 -3.28
N ALA A 725 16.65 21.75 -3.02
CA ALA A 725 17.03 23.11 -2.72
C ALA A 725 18.43 23.45 -3.28
N GLY A 726 18.84 24.69 -3.14
CA GLY A 726 20.16 25.21 -3.50
C GLY A 726 20.20 25.93 -4.85
N PRO A 727 21.30 26.63 -5.10
CA PRO A 727 21.43 27.56 -6.25
C PRO A 727 21.23 26.86 -7.60
N VAL A 728 21.61 25.61 -7.73
CA VAL A 728 21.40 24.82 -8.96
C VAL A 728 19.92 24.63 -9.24
N VAL A 729 19.13 24.30 -8.21
CA VAL A 729 17.67 24.08 -8.33
C VAL A 729 16.94 25.40 -8.59
N GLU A 730 17.34 26.47 -7.90
CA GLU A 730 16.77 27.81 -8.07
C GLU A 730 16.97 28.33 -9.49
N ASN A 731 18.13 28.06 -10.11
CA ASN A 731 18.45 28.44 -11.48
C ASN A 731 17.95 27.46 -12.55
N MET A 732 17.38 26.32 -12.16
CA MET A 732 16.81 25.35 -13.10
C MET A 732 15.52 25.90 -13.72
N SER A 733 15.32 25.60 -15.00
CA SER A 733 14.04 25.77 -15.68
C SER A 733 12.96 24.91 -15.04
N MET A 734 11.69 25.21 -15.31
CA MET A 734 10.60 24.36 -14.82
C MET A 734 10.67 22.94 -15.38
N GLU A 735 11.05 22.78 -16.64
CA GLU A 735 11.23 21.49 -17.29
C GLU A 735 12.31 20.64 -16.57
N GLY A 736 13.39 21.30 -16.16
CA GLY A 736 14.44 20.67 -15.36
C GLY A 736 13.97 20.26 -13.96
N ARG A 737 13.21 21.12 -13.27
CA ARG A 737 12.60 20.82 -11.96
C ARG A 737 11.61 19.68 -12.04
N LEU A 738 10.79 19.63 -13.12
CA LEU A 738 9.86 18.54 -13.40
C LEU A 738 10.60 17.22 -13.62
N THR A 739 11.74 17.22 -14.30
CA THR A 739 12.61 16.05 -14.48
C THR A 739 13.19 15.57 -13.15
N LEU A 740 13.66 16.48 -12.29
CA LEU A 740 14.25 16.14 -10.99
C LEU A 740 13.20 15.51 -10.06
N CYS A 741 12.03 16.13 -9.92
CA CYS A 741 10.93 15.59 -9.11
C CYS A 741 10.38 14.27 -9.68
N ASN A 742 10.34 14.11 -11.01
CA ASN A 742 9.95 12.86 -11.66
C ASN A 742 10.84 11.69 -11.24
N LEU A 743 12.15 11.87 -11.24
CA LEU A 743 13.11 10.81 -10.94
C LEU A 743 13.29 10.55 -9.43
N SER A 744 12.65 11.31 -8.55
CA SER A 744 12.66 11.07 -7.09
C SER A 744 12.20 9.65 -6.74
N ILE A 745 11.24 9.11 -7.48
CA ILE A 745 10.69 7.77 -7.28
C ILE A 745 11.74 6.68 -7.53
N GLU A 746 12.72 6.95 -8.39
CA GLU A 746 13.74 5.97 -8.76
C GLU A 746 14.80 5.75 -7.65
N MET A 747 14.82 6.59 -6.61
CA MET A 747 15.56 6.35 -5.37
C MET A 747 14.68 5.90 -4.20
N GLY A 748 13.43 5.49 -4.48
CA GLY A 748 12.47 4.99 -3.49
C GLY A 748 11.72 6.07 -2.71
N ALA A 749 11.84 7.36 -3.08
CA ALA A 749 11.13 8.44 -2.41
C ALA A 749 9.61 8.31 -2.58
N ARG A 750 8.84 8.76 -1.59
CA ARG A 750 7.38 8.87 -1.69
C ARG A 750 6.95 9.95 -2.67
N GLY A 751 7.76 11.00 -2.78
CA GLY A 751 7.61 12.09 -3.73
C GLY A 751 8.79 13.05 -3.66
N GLY A 752 8.87 13.98 -4.60
CA GLY A 752 9.83 15.08 -4.62
C GLY A 752 9.12 16.40 -4.76
N MET A 753 9.63 17.45 -4.14
CA MET A 753 9.05 18.79 -4.24
C MET A 753 10.11 19.88 -4.30
N ILE A 754 9.72 21.01 -4.85
CA ILE A 754 10.53 22.23 -4.91
C ILE A 754 9.64 23.39 -4.48
N ALA A 755 10.16 24.25 -3.60
CA ALA A 755 9.42 25.44 -3.16
C ALA A 755 9.11 26.35 -4.37
N PRO A 756 7.85 26.80 -4.54
CA PRO A 756 7.49 27.66 -5.66
C PRO A 756 8.17 29.03 -5.56
N ASP A 757 8.67 29.52 -6.67
CA ASP A 757 9.38 30.79 -6.80
C ASP A 757 8.97 31.53 -8.08
N GLU A 758 9.69 32.62 -8.43
CA GLU A 758 9.38 33.42 -9.60
C GLU A 758 9.44 32.63 -10.92
N THR A 759 10.30 31.57 -11.01
CA THR A 759 10.35 30.68 -12.16
C THR A 759 9.05 29.88 -12.27
N THR A 760 8.55 29.37 -11.15
CA THR A 760 7.26 28.65 -11.08
C THR A 760 6.11 29.59 -11.43
N PHE A 761 6.09 30.81 -10.90
CA PHE A 761 5.02 31.78 -11.19
C PHE A 761 5.03 32.19 -12.66
N ALA A 762 6.20 32.50 -13.24
CA ALA A 762 6.32 32.81 -14.65
C ALA A 762 5.82 31.66 -15.56
N TYR A 763 6.13 30.43 -15.19
CA TYR A 763 5.68 29.24 -15.93
C TYR A 763 4.16 29.05 -15.90
N LEU A 764 3.51 29.33 -14.76
CA LEU A 764 2.06 29.13 -14.57
C LEU A 764 1.22 30.30 -15.07
N LYS A 765 1.78 31.49 -15.17
CA LYS A 765 1.06 32.72 -15.53
C LYS A 765 0.41 32.60 -16.92
N GLY A 766 -0.89 32.87 -16.97
CA GLY A 766 -1.66 32.82 -18.22
C GLY A 766 -2.03 31.43 -18.70
N ARG A 767 -1.72 30.36 -17.93
CA ARG A 767 -2.21 29.00 -18.22
C ARG A 767 -3.72 28.97 -18.02
N GLU A 768 -4.40 28.15 -18.84
CA GLU A 768 -5.86 28.13 -18.92
C GLU A 768 -6.55 27.83 -17.58
N TYR A 769 -6.00 26.85 -16.82
CA TYR A 769 -6.58 26.43 -15.54
C TYR A 769 -5.88 27.07 -14.32
N ALA A 770 -4.92 27.96 -14.54
CA ALA A 770 -4.34 28.77 -13.47
C ALA A 770 -5.25 29.97 -13.14
N PRO A 771 -5.22 30.49 -11.91
CA PRO A 771 -5.92 31.72 -11.54
C PRO A 771 -5.62 32.87 -12.50
N GLN A 772 -6.58 33.76 -12.72
CA GLN A 772 -6.44 34.91 -13.62
C GLN A 772 -6.76 36.24 -12.89
N GLY A 773 -6.25 37.35 -13.38
CA GLY A 773 -6.51 38.69 -12.83
C GLY A 773 -6.20 38.80 -11.34
N GLU A 774 -7.09 39.37 -10.56
CA GLU A 774 -6.93 39.53 -9.10
C GLU A 774 -6.74 38.20 -8.33
N GLU A 775 -7.35 37.10 -8.79
CA GLU A 775 -7.17 35.81 -8.17
C GLU A 775 -5.73 35.28 -8.38
N TRP A 776 -5.09 35.64 -9.49
CA TRP A 776 -3.68 35.36 -9.71
C TRP A 776 -2.79 36.05 -8.66
N ASP A 777 -3.03 37.36 -8.42
CA ASP A 777 -2.23 38.10 -7.47
C ASP A 777 -2.39 37.57 -6.04
N LYS A 778 -3.61 37.22 -5.64
CA LYS A 778 -3.88 36.56 -4.36
C LYS A 778 -3.18 35.19 -4.26
N ALA A 779 -3.25 34.40 -5.32
CA ALA A 779 -2.62 33.08 -5.38
C ALA A 779 -1.09 33.21 -5.25
N VAL A 780 -0.46 34.10 -6.01
CA VAL A 780 0.99 34.35 -5.93
C VAL A 780 1.40 34.85 -4.53
N ALA A 781 0.62 35.75 -3.93
CA ALA A 781 0.89 36.19 -2.55
C ALA A 781 0.87 35.02 -1.56
N HIS A 782 -0.08 34.10 -1.69
CA HIS A 782 -0.13 32.88 -0.89
C HIS A 782 1.02 31.92 -1.24
N TRP A 783 1.27 31.65 -2.52
CA TRP A 783 2.33 30.72 -2.96
C TRP A 783 3.73 31.12 -2.48
N ARG A 784 4.00 32.41 -2.35
CA ARG A 784 5.26 32.94 -1.77
C ARG A 784 5.47 32.53 -0.31
N THR A 785 4.41 32.20 0.42
CA THR A 785 4.50 31.69 1.80
C THR A 785 4.85 30.21 1.87
N LEU A 786 4.71 29.47 0.75
CA LEU A 786 4.97 28.05 0.62
C LEU A 786 6.47 27.78 0.44
N ARG A 787 7.24 28.07 1.48
CA ARG A 787 8.69 27.82 1.58
C ARG A 787 8.97 27.16 2.92
N THR A 788 10.02 26.38 2.97
CA THR A 788 10.57 25.86 4.21
C THR A 788 11.08 27.03 5.06
N ASP A 789 10.73 27.06 6.34
CA ASP A 789 11.18 28.07 7.29
C ASP A 789 12.69 27.92 7.55
N ALA A 790 13.38 29.03 7.86
CA ALA A 790 14.86 29.05 7.94
C ALA A 790 15.42 28.02 8.94
N ASP A 791 14.72 27.79 10.06
CA ASP A 791 15.17 26.91 11.14
C ASP A 791 14.41 25.56 11.15
N ALA A 792 13.72 25.21 10.04
CA ALA A 792 13.02 23.93 9.94
C ALA A 792 13.99 22.76 9.83
N ALA A 793 13.75 21.73 10.63
CA ALA A 793 14.57 20.52 10.65
C ALA A 793 14.03 19.47 9.68
N PHE A 794 14.93 18.78 9.00
CA PHE A 794 14.65 17.59 8.22
C PHE A 794 15.14 16.34 8.94
N ASP A 795 14.46 15.21 8.74
CA ASP A 795 14.92 13.92 9.29
C ASP A 795 16.25 13.49 8.67
N LYS A 796 16.53 13.95 7.42
CA LYS A 796 17.79 13.66 6.73
C LYS A 796 18.13 14.77 5.73
N GLU A 797 19.42 15.10 5.63
CA GLU A 797 19.90 16.08 4.67
C GLU A 797 21.10 15.58 3.90
N TYR A 798 21.17 15.96 2.61
CA TYR A 798 22.33 15.73 1.75
C TYR A 798 22.68 17.00 1.00
N THR A 799 23.97 17.18 0.74
CA THR A 799 24.49 18.28 -0.08
C THR A 799 25.43 17.71 -1.14
N PHE A 800 25.18 18.04 -2.40
CA PHE A 800 26.01 17.67 -3.53
C PHE A 800 26.59 18.90 -4.21
N ASP A 801 27.88 18.86 -4.54
CA ASP A 801 28.51 19.80 -5.49
C ASP A 801 28.48 19.17 -6.88
N VAL A 802 27.73 19.78 -7.78
CA VAL A 802 27.53 19.30 -9.15
C VAL A 802 28.45 19.95 -10.17
N SER A 803 29.41 20.78 -9.74
CA SER A 803 30.34 21.49 -10.63
C SER A 803 31.23 20.58 -11.45
N GLN A 804 31.41 19.33 -11.02
CA GLN A 804 32.30 18.37 -11.68
C GLN A 804 31.56 17.23 -12.36
N ILE A 805 30.23 17.19 -12.32
CA ILE A 805 29.50 16.10 -12.97
C ILE A 805 29.64 16.17 -14.48
N GLN A 806 29.61 15.00 -15.10
CA GLN A 806 29.62 14.80 -16.55
C GLN A 806 28.22 14.43 -17.00
N PRO A 807 27.90 14.42 -18.30
CA PRO A 807 26.74 13.72 -18.79
C PRO A 807 26.71 12.29 -18.26
N MET A 808 25.58 11.88 -17.69
CA MET A 808 25.43 10.58 -17.01
C MET A 808 24.82 9.54 -17.92
N ILE A 809 25.25 8.30 -17.76
CA ILE A 809 24.67 7.11 -18.40
C ILE A 809 24.48 6.00 -17.35
N THR A 810 23.57 5.06 -17.62
CA THR A 810 23.50 3.81 -16.85
C THR A 810 24.23 2.68 -17.56
N TYR A 811 24.88 1.82 -16.76
CA TYR A 811 25.60 0.63 -17.25
C TYR A 811 24.90 -0.68 -16.86
N GLY A 812 23.85 -0.63 -16.07
CA GLY A 812 23.12 -1.80 -15.59
C GLY A 812 21.62 -1.70 -15.81
N THR A 813 20.86 -2.43 -14.99
CA THR A 813 19.41 -2.63 -15.14
C THR A 813 18.57 -1.77 -14.18
N ASN A 814 19.14 -0.74 -13.57
CA ASN A 814 18.42 0.24 -12.76
C ASN A 814 19.15 1.60 -12.76
N PRO A 815 18.47 2.70 -12.43
CA PRO A 815 19.07 4.05 -12.41
C PRO A 815 20.20 4.24 -11.38
N GLY A 816 20.25 3.42 -10.30
CA GLY A 816 21.33 3.44 -9.31
C GLY A 816 22.66 2.95 -9.87
N MET A 817 22.65 2.23 -11.00
CA MET A 817 23.86 1.80 -11.72
C MET A 817 24.24 2.88 -12.77
N GLY A 818 24.42 4.11 -12.28
CA GLY A 818 24.82 5.27 -13.08
C GLY A 818 26.29 5.60 -12.96
N MET A 819 26.87 6.16 -14.03
CA MET A 819 28.24 6.67 -14.07
C MET A 819 28.35 7.86 -15.05
N GLY A 820 29.39 8.65 -14.90
CA GLY A 820 29.74 9.65 -15.92
C GLY A 820 30.12 8.98 -17.24
N ILE A 821 29.81 9.59 -18.36
CA ILE A 821 30.00 8.99 -19.69
C ILE A 821 31.45 8.59 -19.97
N ASN A 822 32.44 9.31 -19.44
CA ASN A 822 33.85 9.02 -19.61
C ASN A 822 34.42 8.07 -18.52
N ASP A 823 33.63 7.67 -17.55
CA ASP A 823 34.05 6.76 -16.50
C ASP A 823 34.04 5.29 -17.01
N THR A 824 34.58 4.39 -16.21
CA THR A 824 34.49 2.96 -16.45
C THR A 824 33.54 2.29 -15.47
N ILE A 825 32.93 1.20 -15.90
CA ILE A 825 32.11 0.36 -15.03
C ILE A 825 32.92 -0.06 -13.81
N PRO A 826 32.41 0.06 -12.59
CA PRO A 826 33.12 -0.33 -11.36
C PRO A 826 33.67 -1.75 -11.44
N MET A 827 34.79 -2.00 -10.77
CA MET A 827 35.31 -3.35 -10.60
C MET A 827 34.47 -4.12 -9.58
N LEU A 828 34.42 -5.45 -9.68
CA LEU A 828 33.63 -6.27 -8.77
C LEU A 828 34.06 -6.11 -7.31
N ASP A 829 35.37 -5.80 -7.08
CA ASP A 829 35.90 -5.57 -5.74
C ASP A 829 35.50 -4.23 -5.14
N ASP A 830 35.10 -3.25 -5.97
CA ASP A 830 34.58 -1.96 -5.52
C ASP A 830 33.10 -2.06 -5.08
N ILE A 831 32.46 -3.19 -5.39
CA ILE A 831 31.05 -3.43 -5.07
C ILE A 831 30.94 -4.14 -3.73
N ALA A 832 30.02 -3.66 -2.87
CA ALA A 832 29.71 -4.29 -1.60
C ALA A 832 29.36 -5.78 -1.78
N PRO A 833 29.87 -6.69 -0.93
CA PRO A 833 29.73 -8.13 -1.12
C PRO A 833 28.28 -8.60 -1.38
N GLU A 834 27.32 -8.02 -0.67
CA GLU A 834 25.88 -8.31 -0.78
C GLU A 834 25.29 -7.90 -2.14
N ALA A 835 25.86 -6.91 -2.81
CA ALA A 835 25.40 -6.38 -4.10
C ALA A 835 26.10 -7.03 -5.31
N ARG A 836 27.20 -7.77 -5.11
CA ARG A 836 28.03 -8.32 -6.20
C ARG A 836 27.27 -9.23 -7.15
N LEU A 837 26.39 -10.09 -6.62
CA LEU A 837 25.60 -11.00 -7.44
C LEU A 837 24.60 -10.25 -8.33
N SER A 838 23.89 -9.29 -7.77
CA SER A 838 22.96 -8.43 -8.49
C SER A 838 23.68 -7.58 -9.56
N PHE A 839 24.84 -7.04 -9.19
CA PHE A 839 25.70 -6.30 -10.12
C PHE A 839 26.15 -7.17 -11.30
N GLN A 840 26.64 -8.40 -11.04
CA GLN A 840 27.05 -9.31 -12.10
C GLN A 840 25.90 -9.70 -13.03
N LYS A 841 24.71 -10.03 -12.47
CA LYS A 841 23.52 -10.33 -13.28
C LYS A 841 23.12 -9.17 -14.20
N ALA A 842 23.17 -7.95 -13.68
CA ALA A 842 22.83 -6.77 -14.46
C ALA A 842 23.83 -6.57 -15.63
N LEU A 843 25.13 -6.78 -15.37
CA LEU A 843 26.15 -6.71 -16.43
C LEU A 843 26.00 -7.84 -17.45
N ASP A 844 25.69 -9.06 -17.00
CA ASP A 844 25.46 -10.20 -17.90
C ASP A 844 24.27 -9.94 -18.83
N TYR A 845 23.15 -9.38 -18.30
CA TYR A 845 22.01 -8.97 -19.09
C TYR A 845 22.38 -7.89 -20.11
N MET A 846 23.11 -6.86 -19.65
CA MET A 846 23.54 -5.75 -20.52
C MET A 846 24.67 -6.18 -21.48
N GLY A 847 25.34 -7.30 -21.24
CA GLY A 847 26.48 -7.76 -22.03
C GLY A 847 27.75 -6.94 -21.81
N PHE A 848 27.91 -6.33 -20.64
CA PHE A 848 29.07 -5.51 -20.25
C PHE A 848 30.01 -6.26 -19.27
N LYS A 849 31.19 -5.69 -19.04
CA LYS A 849 32.19 -6.25 -18.12
C LYS A 849 32.64 -5.21 -17.10
N PRO A 850 33.00 -5.61 -15.88
CA PRO A 850 33.68 -4.71 -14.93
C PRO A 850 34.91 -4.05 -15.57
N GLY A 851 35.15 -2.78 -15.25
CA GLY A 851 36.28 -1.99 -15.81
C GLY A 851 36.07 -1.52 -17.26
N GLN A 852 35.00 -1.88 -17.93
CA GLN A 852 34.75 -1.49 -19.32
C GLN A 852 34.36 -0.01 -19.44
N SER A 853 34.97 0.71 -20.41
CA SER A 853 34.44 2.00 -20.88
C SER A 853 33.31 1.76 -21.86
N LEU A 854 32.26 2.58 -21.80
CA LEU A 854 31.14 2.52 -22.74
C LEU A 854 31.23 3.54 -23.87
N VAL A 855 32.22 4.44 -23.89
CA VAL A 855 32.47 5.35 -25.02
C VAL A 855 32.75 4.53 -26.26
N GLY A 856 32.07 4.83 -27.38
CA GLY A 856 32.17 4.10 -28.65
C GLY A 856 31.33 2.83 -28.72
N HIS A 857 30.59 2.48 -27.65
CA HIS A 857 29.68 1.33 -27.69
C HIS A 857 28.54 1.54 -28.68
N GLN A 858 28.31 0.53 -29.53
CA GLN A 858 27.33 0.65 -30.63
C GLN A 858 25.88 0.69 -30.14
N ILE A 859 25.07 1.58 -30.72
CA ILE A 859 23.68 1.82 -30.39
C ILE A 859 22.79 1.55 -31.59
N ASP A 860 21.71 0.79 -31.39
CA ASP A 860 20.73 0.48 -32.44
C ASP A 860 19.52 1.43 -32.42
N TYR A 861 19.09 1.82 -31.21
CA TYR A 861 17.89 2.62 -30.99
C TYR A 861 18.16 3.88 -30.15
N VAL A 862 17.42 4.94 -30.44
CA VAL A 862 17.39 6.15 -29.62
C VAL A 862 15.94 6.50 -29.33
N PHE A 863 15.63 6.71 -28.05
CA PHE A 863 14.32 7.18 -27.61
C PHE A 863 14.43 8.51 -26.87
N LEU A 864 13.82 9.55 -27.43
CA LEU A 864 13.62 10.85 -26.80
C LEU A 864 12.14 11.04 -26.49
N GLY A 865 11.75 11.11 -25.22
CA GLY A 865 10.35 11.17 -24.82
C GLY A 865 10.13 10.83 -23.37
N SER A 866 8.91 10.44 -23.02
CA SER A 866 8.40 10.10 -21.69
C SER A 866 7.98 11.30 -20.83
N CYS A 867 7.38 11.01 -19.65
CA CYS A 867 7.06 12.04 -18.65
C CYS A 867 8.32 12.73 -18.08
N THR A 868 9.49 12.12 -18.23
CA THR A 868 10.77 12.66 -17.75
C THR A 868 11.30 13.72 -18.74
N ASN A 869 11.50 13.37 -20.00
CA ASN A 869 12.19 14.18 -21.00
C ASN A 869 11.43 14.22 -22.35
N GLY A 870 10.15 14.48 -22.32
CA GLY A 870 9.32 14.73 -23.50
C GLY A 870 8.86 16.18 -23.62
N ARG A 871 9.57 17.14 -23.00
CA ARG A 871 9.22 18.58 -22.98
C ARG A 871 10.01 19.35 -24.00
N ILE A 872 9.60 20.59 -24.28
CA ILE A 872 10.20 21.42 -25.36
C ILE A 872 11.71 21.60 -25.19
N GLU A 873 12.23 21.76 -23.98
CA GLU A 873 13.66 21.95 -23.75
C GLU A 873 14.50 20.72 -24.13
N ASP A 874 13.95 19.51 -23.98
CA ASP A 874 14.62 18.29 -24.41
C ASP A 874 14.80 18.26 -25.93
N PHE A 875 13.77 18.70 -26.66
CA PHE A 875 13.83 18.82 -28.12
C PHE A 875 14.74 19.93 -28.58
N ARG A 876 14.79 21.08 -27.84
CA ARG A 876 15.75 22.16 -28.11
C ARG A 876 17.19 21.66 -27.93
N ALA A 877 17.46 20.95 -26.83
CA ALA A 877 18.76 20.36 -26.55
C ALA A 877 19.17 19.34 -27.63
N PHE A 878 18.27 18.44 -27.99
CA PHE A 878 18.52 17.45 -29.04
C PHE A 878 18.77 18.11 -30.42
N ALA A 879 17.92 19.08 -30.80
CA ALA A 879 18.01 19.80 -32.07
C ALA A 879 19.31 20.61 -32.18
N SER A 880 19.80 21.18 -31.07
CA SER A 880 21.07 21.94 -31.04
C SER A 880 22.27 21.08 -31.48
N VAL A 881 22.26 19.79 -31.14
CA VAL A 881 23.34 18.82 -31.48
C VAL A 881 23.20 18.32 -32.91
N VAL A 882 21.98 18.09 -33.41
CA VAL A 882 21.74 17.47 -34.72
C VAL A 882 21.65 18.48 -35.85
N LYS A 883 21.56 19.78 -35.57
CA LYS A 883 21.45 20.84 -36.55
C LYS A 883 22.59 20.78 -37.59
N GLY A 884 22.26 20.71 -38.88
CA GLY A 884 23.23 20.67 -39.98
C GLY A 884 23.92 19.29 -40.16
N LYS A 885 23.53 18.29 -39.40
CA LYS A 885 24.08 16.91 -39.49
C LYS A 885 22.99 15.92 -39.95
N LYS A 886 23.38 14.68 -40.15
CA LYS A 886 22.45 13.60 -40.59
C LYS A 886 22.45 12.48 -39.57
N LYS A 887 21.27 11.95 -39.29
CA LYS A 887 21.07 10.73 -38.48
C LYS A 887 21.80 9.56 -39.13
N HIS A 888 22.45 8.72 -38.35
CA HIS A 888 23.03 7.48 -38.87
C HIS A 888 21.95 6.58 -39.47
N PRO A 889 22.13 6.04 -40.68
CA PRO A 889 21.09 5.28 -41.40
C PRO A 889 20.62 4.05 -40.62
N ASP A 890 21.50 3.37 -39.89
CA ASP A 890 21.20 2.14 -39.14
C ASP A 890 20.63 2.39 -37.73
N VAL A 891 20.45 3.64 -37.31
CA VAL A 891 19.84 3.96 -36.00
C VAL A 891 18.35 4.23 -36.20
N VAL A 892 17.54 3.53 -35.45
CA VAL A 892 16.12 3.84 -35.31
C VAL A 892 15.93 4.86 -34.18
N ALA A 893 15.37 6.02 -34.52
CA ALA A 893 15.18 7.08 -33.52
C ALA A 893 13.69 7.42 -33.38
N TRP A 894 13.18 7.29 -32.18
CA TRP A 894 11.80 7.66 -31.81
C TRP A 894 11.80 8.95 -31.00
N LEU A 895 11.33 10.02 -31.63
CA LEU A 895 11.20 11.35 -31.04
C LEU A 895 9.73 11.58 -30.68
N VAL A 896 9.38 11.45 -29.42
CA VAL A 896 7.99 11.41 -28.95
C VAL A 896 7.72 12.60 -28.00
N PRO A 897 7.01 13.66 -28.45
CA PRO A 897 6.65 14.78 -27.58
C PRO A 897 5.69 14.32 -26.47
N GLY A 898 5.78 14.94 -25.31
CA GLY A 898 4.97 14.60 -24.16
C GLY A 898 3.50 15.05 -24.28
N SER A 899 3.19 16.00 -25.17
CA SER A 899 1.83 16.48 -25.41
C SER A 899 1.68 17.07 -26.81
N TRP A 900 0.43 17.23 -27.26
CA TRP A 900 0.16 17.95 -28.49
C TRP A 900 0.63 19.41 -28.44
N LYS A 901 0.62 20.03 -27.27
CA LYS A 901 1.13 21.39 -27.09
C LYS A 901 2.64 21.47 -27.27
N VAL A 902 3.41 20.52 -26.71
CA VAL A 902 4.85 20.42 -26.97
C VAL A 902 5.12 20.16 -28.45
N ARG A 903 4.33 19.28 -29.09
CA ARG A 903 4.45 19.05 -30.54
C ARG A 903 4.22 20.32 -31.35
N GLN A 904 3.25 21.12 -30.96
CA GLN A 904 3.01 22.42 -31.63
C GLN A 904 4.17 23.39 -31.42
N GLN A 905 4.73 23.48 -30.20
CA GLN A 905 5.91 24.31 -29.91
C GLN A 905 7.12 23.89 -30.76
N ILE A 906 7.34 22.57 -30.95
CA ILE A 906 8.40 22.04 -31.83
C ILE A 906 8.23 22.56 -33.26
N ILE A 907 6.99 22.68 -33.74
CA ILE A 907 6.67 23.21 -35.09
C ILE A 907 6.90 24.73 -35.11
N ASP A 908 6.32 25.44 -34.16
CA ASP A 908 6.35 26.92 -34.10
C ASP A 908 7.78 27.49 -33.95
N GLU A 909 8.66 26.77 -33.24
CA GLU A 909 10.07 27.15 -33.08
C GLU A 909 10.97 26.67 -34.23
N GLY A 910 10.43 26.05 -35.28
CA GLY A 910 11.21 25.56 -36.42
C GLY A 910 12.12 24.36 -36.10
N ILE A 911 11.94 23.75 -34.95
CA ILE A 911 12.70 22.55 -34.54
C ILE A 911 12.35 21.38 -35.44
N LEU A 912 11.09 21.24 -35.84
CA LEU A 912 10.65 20.17 -36.77
C LEU A 912 11.46 20.20 -38.08
N ASP A 913 11.75 21.38 -38.63
CA ASP A 913 12.53 21.50 -39.86
C ASP A 913 13.98 21.02 -39.65
N ILE A 914 14.59 21.35 -38.53
CA ILE A 914 15.94 20.90 -38.17
C ILE A 914 15.96 19.35 -38.06
N LEU A 915 14.98 18.77 -37.39
CA LEU A 915 14.88 17.32 -37.20
C LEU A 915 14.64 16.60 -38.53
N THR A 916 13.72 17.11 -39.35
CA THR A 916 13.40 16.55 -40.64
C THR A 916 14.61 16.63 -41.61
N GLN A 917 15.30 17.78 -41.63
CA GLN A 917 16.53 17.94 -42.41
C GLN A 917 17.63 16.99 -41.93
N ALA A 918 17.70 16.69 -40.64
CA ALA A 918 18.63 15.72 -40.10
C ALA A 918 18.21 14.25 -40.35
N GLY A 919 17.01 14.00 -40.87
CA GLY A 919 16.50 12.66 -41.21
C GLY A 919 15.76 11.99 -40.05
N PHE A 920 15.25 12.78 -39.11
CA PHE A 920 14.39 12.28 -38.04
C PHE A 920 12.91 12.45 -38.35
N GLU A 921 12.10 11.56 -37.82
CA GLU A 921 10.64 11.64 -37.83
C GLU A 921 10.13 11.99 -36.43
N LEU A 922 9.29 13.03 -36.32
CA LEU A 922 8.61 13.40 -35.09
C LEU A 922 7.31 12.59 -34.98
N ARG A 923 7.18 11.89 -33.87
CA ARG A 923 6.00 11.08 -33.57
C ARG A 923 4.87 11.88 -32.91
N GLU A 924 3.74 11.24 -32.69
CA GLU A 924 2.61 11.79 -31.95
C GLU A 924 2.77 11.54 -30.42
N PRO A 925 2.14 12.38 -29.57
CA PRO A 925 2.33 12.29 -28.12
C PRO A 925 1.86 10.98 -27.48
N GLY A 926 2.61 10.47 -26.48
CA GLY A 926 2.29 9.27 -25.74
C GLY A 926 3.48 8.75 -24.93
N CYS A 927 3.29 7.71 -24.15
CA CYS A 927 4.37 7.08 -23.36
C CYS A 927 5.34 6.26 -24.21
N SER A 928 4.89 5.70 -25.35
CA SER A 928 5.74 4.97 -26.30
C SER A 928 6.60 3.87 -25.65
N ALA A 929 7.86 3.76 -26.06
CA ALA A 929 8.82 2.81 -25.51
C ALA A 929 9.18 3.04 -24.02
N CYS A 930 8.73 4.10 -23.39
CA CYS A 930 8.97 4.27 -21.94
C CYS A 930 8.45 3.07 -21.13
N LEU A 931 7.31 2.52 -21.50
CA LEU A 931 6.69 1.34 -20.88
C LEU A 931 6.49 0.18 -21.86
N ALA A 932 6.55 0.44 -23.18
CA ALA A 932 6.35 -0.54 -24.24
C ALA A 932 5.02 -1.32 -24.14
N MET A 933 3.95 -0.66 -23.71
CA MET A 933 2.60 -1.23 -23.67
C MET A 933 1.88 -1.14 -25.03
N ASN A 934 2.39 -0.33 -25.94
CA ASN A 934 1.95 -0.22 -27.34
C ASN A 934 2.91 -0.98 -28.28
N ASP A 935 2.82 -0.70 -29.60
CA ASP A 935 3.66 -1.33 -30.64
C ASP A 935 5.12 -0.85 -30.62
N ASP A 936 5.47 0.20 -29.87
CA ASP A 936 6.82 0.75 -29.78
C ASP A 936 7.70 -0.10 -28.86
N LYS A 937 8.15 -1.26 -29.36
CA LYS A 937 8.99 -2.21 -28.60
C LYS A 937 10.36 -2.36 -29.24
N ILE A 938 11.40 -2.30 -28.42
CA ILE A 938 12.77 -2.55 -28.86
C ILE A 938 13.02 -4.05 -28.91
N PRO A 939 13.55 -4.58 -30.03
CA PRO A 939 13.81 -6.01 -30.13
C PRO A 939 14.87 -6.51 -29.17
N ALA A 940 14.78 -7.82 -28.81
CA ALA A 940 15.72 -8.49 -27.94
C ALA A 940 17.19 -8.34 -28.40
N GLY A 941 18.08 -8.11 -27.48
CA GLY A 941 19.53 -7.98 -27.73
C GLY A 941 19.97 -6.65 -28.31
N LYS A 942 19.05 -5.75 -28.70
CA LYS A 942 19.33 -4.42 -29.22
C LYS A 942 19.62 -3.42 -28.09
N TYR A 943 20.57 -2.50 -28.33
CA TYR A 943 20.91 -1.43 -27.39
C TYR A 943 20.18 -0.15 -27.74
N ALA A 944 19.60 0.45 -26.72
CA ALA A 944 18.91 1.73 -26.82
C ALA A 944 19.50 2.77 -25.87
N VAL A 945 19.74 3.98 -26.36
CA VAL A 945 19.90 5.17 -25.52
C VAL A 945 18.53 5.81 -25.33
N SER A 946 18.12 5.99 -24.07
CA SER A 946 16.77 6.39 -23.74
C SER A 946 16.74 7.52 -22.72
N THR A 947 15.88 8.50 -22.97
CA THR A 947 15.60 9.57 -22.01
C THR A 947 14.45 9.21 -21.04
N SER A 948 13.97 7.96 -21.05
CA SER A 948 12.97 7.47 -20.09
C SER A 948 13.50 7.43 -18.66
N ASN A 949 12.65 7.04 -17.72
CA ASN A 949 12.94 7.03 -16.29
C ASN A 949 13.50 5.70 -15.75
N ARG A 950 13.17 4.58 -16.39
CA ARG A 950 13.51 3.22 -15.93
C ARG A 950 14.12 2.38 -17.04
N ASN A 951 15.02 1.47 -16.66
CA ASN A 951 15.72 0.57 -17.58
C ASN A 951 15.86 -0.86 -17.04
N PHE A 952 14.93 -1.32 -16.19
CA PHE A 952 14.95 -2.72 -15.77
C PHE A 952 14.74 -3.68 -16.95
N GLU A 953 15.11 -4.94 -16.75
CA GLU A 953 15.04 -5.97 -17.78
C GLU A 953 13.67 -6.03 -18.46
N GLY A 954 13.65 -5.93 -19.79
CA GLY A 954 12.43 -5.97 -20.58
C GLY A 954 11.57 -4.70 -20.60
N ARG A 955 11.95 -3.61 -19.93
CA ARG A 955 11.15 -2.39 -19.81
C ARG A 955 10.73 -1.80 -21.16
N GLN A 956 11.64 -1.75 -22.12
CA GLN A 956 11.38 -1.20 -23.45
C GLN A 956 11.12 -2.28 -24.52
N GLY A 957 10.93 -3.53 -24.08
CA GLY A 957 10.67 -4.70 -24.89
C GLY A 957 11.41 -5.93 -24.35
N PRO A 958 10.89 -7.15 -24.51
CA PRO A 958 11.52 -8.37 -23.99
C PRO A 958 12.96 -8.52 -24.48
N GLY A 959 13.93 -8.58 -23.56
CA GLY A 959 15.36 -8.70 -23.87
C GLY A 959 16.02 -7.45 -24.46
N ALA A 960 15.36 -6.29 -24.44
CA ALA A 960 15.94 -5.01 -24.84
C ALA A 960 16.95 -4.52 -23.79
N ARG A 961 18.05 -3.91 -24.21
CA ARG A 961 19.12 -3.37 -23.39
C ARG A 961 19.08 -1.85 -23.40
N THR A 962 18.63 -1.25 -22.30
CA THR A 962 18.38 0.19 -22.21
C THR A 962 19.43 0.90 -21.38
N ILE A 963 20.05 1.92 -21.96
CA ILE A 963 20.98 2.86 -21.32
C ILE A 963 20.23 4.18 -21.13
N LEU A 964 20.00 4.58 -19.87
CA LEU A 964 19.41 5.88 -19.59
C LEU A 964 20.46 6.97 -19.79
N ALA A 965 20.04 8.06 -20.42
CA ALA A 965 20.91 9.22 -20.66
C ALA A 965 20.08 10.49 -20.89
N GLY A 966 20.75 11.65 -20.85
CA GLY A 966 20.15 12.93 -21.22
C GLY A 966 20.01 13.12 -22.73
N PRO A 967 19.29 14.21 -23.18
CA PRO A 967 19.01 14.46 -24.60
C PRO A 967 20.28 14.74 -25.44
N TYR A 968 21.36 15.27 -24.86
CA TYR A 968 22.63 15.50 -25.58
C TYR A 968 23.31 14.19 -25.97
N VAL A 969 23.37 13.23 -25.05
CA VAL A 969 23.92 11.90 -25.31
C VAL A 969 23.05 11.12 -26.31
N ALA A 970 21.72 11.24 -26.18
CA ALA A 970 20.78 10.64 -27.10
C ALA A 970 20.96 11.17 -28.54
N ALA A 971 21.13 12.47 -28.68
CA ALA A 971 21.42 13.12 -29.98
C ALA A 971 22.74 12.64 -30.58
N HIS A 972 23.82 12.55 -29.78
CA HIS A 972 25.09 12.00 -30.22
C HIS A 972 24.95 10.55 -30.71
N ALA A 973 24.31 9.69 -29.93
CA ALA A 973 24.09 8.30 -30.28
C ALA A 973 23.27 8.15 -31.59
N ALA A 974 22.32 9.04 -31.82
CA ALA A 974 21.53 9.05 -33.06
C ALA A 974 22.33 9.44 -34.29
N LEU A 975 23.35 10.31 -34.17
CA LEU A 975 24.20 10.76 -35.25
C LEU A 975 25.30 9.78 -35.62
N TYR A 976 25.93 9.18 -34.57
CA TYR A 976 27.18 8.44 -34.73
C TYR A 976 27.02 6.93 -34.46
N LYS A 977 25.83 6.47 -34.10
CA LYS A 977 25.55 5.05 -33.75
C LYS A 977 26.38 4.54 -32.56
N GLU A 978 26.93 5.44 -31.74
CA GLU A 978 27.79 5.08 -30.60
C GLU A 978 27.52 5.97 -29.38
N LEU A 979 27.81 5.45 -28.21
CA LEU A 979 27.83 6.25 -27.00
C LEU A 979 28.99 7.24 -27.00
N GLY A 980 28.69 8.48 -26.59
CA GLY A 980 29.70 9.52 -26.49
C GLY A 980 29.08 10.91 -26.37
N VAL A 981 29.95 11.89 -26.15
CA VAL A 981 29.63 13.32 -26.28
C VAL A 981 30.76 13.95 -27.04
N ARG A 982 30.50 14.54 -28.21
CA ARG A 982 31.44 15.39 -28.90
C ARG A 982 31.07 16.84 -28.64
N SER A 983 32.06 17.61 -28.15
CA SER A 983 31.96 19.06 -27.96
C SER A 983 31.64 19.80 -29.24
#